data_7bc388012ed67b238c80dbcc712d4e5c
#
_entry.id   7bc388012ed67b238c80dbcc712d4e5c
#
_cell.length_a   1.000
_cell.length_b   1.000
_cell.length_c   1.000
_cell.angle_alpha   90.00
_cell.angle_beta   90.00
_cell.angle_gamma   90.00
#
_symmetry.space_group_name_H-M   'P 1'
#
loop_
_entity.id
_entity.type
_entity.pdbx_description
1 polymer ?
#
loop_
_entity_poly.entity_id
_entity_poly.type
_entity_poly.pdbx_seq_one_letter_code
_entity_poly.pdbx_strand_id
1 'polypeptide(L)'
;MSVRYPLLNRELGILGFNERVLAQAADPQVPLLERLRFICITSSNLDEFFEVRMAGLQEQIRDNPGAMTPDGMSLQHAYDLVVERAQRLVHRQYTMLHETVLPALEQEGIYFHNSDSWSDAQLEWARRYFLDELLPVLTPIGLDPAHPFPRVLNKSLNFVVELEGRDAFGRQAVMGIVQAPRALPRVVQMPQALSGFEHGFVLLSSFMQRFVGELFPQLVVKSCNQFRITRNSELFVDEDEITNLRVALQGELPARHLGNAVRLEVSADTPQHIVRRLLEESGLGEKDCYRVIGSVNLVRLMQIPDLVDRPDLKFTPFTASIPPAIANATTMFDAIDEGDILLHHPYESFQPVLELLQQAARDPSVVAIKQTIYRTGTDSPLMDALMEAARNGKEVTVVVELLARFDEETNINWASQLEAVGAHVVYGVVGHKCHAKMMLIVRRVMQGGKATLRRYVHLGTGNYHPRTARLYTDFGLMTADQKICEDVHHVFQQLTGIGGELALHELWQSPFTLHPRIIESIRTEIENARAGKRARIVAKMNALLEPSVIAALYEASQAGVKVDLIVRGVCALKPGVPGLSENITVRSIVGRFLEHHRIYYFHADGAEHVYLSSADWMDRNLFRRVEVAFPIRERKLKRRVIAEGLSVCLGDNQSAWQMQSDGHYRRRRAGKTARNAQLGLLAKFCT
;
A
#
# COMPACT_ATOMS: atom_id res chain seq x y z
N MET A 1 -29.54 -11.35 23.80
CA MET A 1 -29.17 -11.52 22.38
C MET A 1 -28.52 -10.21 21.91
N SER A 2 -27.22 -10.20 21.61
CA SER A 2 -26.59 -9.01 21.04
C SER A 2 -27.20 -8.72 19.67
N VAL A 3 -27.71 -7.53 19.46
CA VAL A 3 -28.22 -7.09 18.14
C VAL A 3 -27.06 -7.19 17.15
N ARG A 4 -27.17 -8.12 16.20
CA ARG A 4 -26.14 -8.28 15.16
C ARG A 4 -26.43 -7.29 14.05
N TYR A 5 -25.68 -6.21 14.00
CA TYR A 5 -25.79 -5.20 12.94
C TYR A 5 -25.29 -5.74 11.60
N PRO A 6 -25.91 -5.35 10.47
CA PRO A 6 -25.50 -5.81 9.14
C PRO A 6 -24.16 -5.24 8.73
N LEU A 7 -23.29 -6.10 8.17
CA LEU A 7 -21.99 -5.74 7.62
C LEU A 7 -21.94 -6.03 6.11
N LEU A 8 -21.00 -5.40 5.42
CA LEU A 8 -20.61 -5.72 4.05
C LEU A 8 -19.35 -6.57 4.03
N ASN A 9 -19.23 -7.42 3.02
CA ASN A 9 -18.09 -8.30 2.85
C ASN A 9 -16.81 -7.49 2.57
N ARG A 10 -15.76 -7.81 3.31
CA ARG A 10 -14.47 -7.12 3.24
C ARG A 10 -13.76 -7.37 1.92
N GLU A 11 -13.71 -8.61 1.45
CA GLU A 11 -12.99 -9.01 0.24
C GLU A 11 -13.64 -8.39 -1.01
N LEU A 12 -14.97 -8.41 -1.08
CA LEU A 12 -15.73 -7.71 -2.12
C LEU A 12 -15.51 -6.19 -2.06
N GLY A 13 -15.41 -5.63 -0.85
CA GLY A 13 -15.10 -4.22 -0.64
C GLY A 13 -13.72 -3.82 -1.17
N ILE A 14 -12.70 -4.68 -1.01
CA ILE A 14 -11.34 -4.49 -1.54
C ILE A 14 -11.35 -4.50 -3.07
N LEU A 15 -12.05 -5.44 -3.70
CA LEU A 15 -12.22 -5.47 -5.15
C LEU A 15 -12.93 -4.20 -5.65
N GLY A 16 -13.98 -3.76 -4.94
CA GLY A 16 -14.65 -2.49 -5.23
C GLY A 16 -13.73 -1.26 -5.12
N PHE A 17 -12.74 -1.28 -4.25
CA PHE A 17 -11.70 -0.25 -4.23
C PHE A 17 -10.83 -0.32 -5.49
N ASN A 18 -10.40 -1.51 -5.91
CA ASN A 18 -9.60 -1.67 -7.13
C ASN A 18 -10.37 -1.28 -8.40
N GLU A 19 -11.69 -1.47 -8.44
CA GLU A 19 -12.55 -0.94 -9.51
C GLU A 19 -12.50 0.59 -9.59
N ARG A 20 -12.46 1.31 -8.43
CA ARG A 20 -12.31 2.77 -8.39
C ARG A 20 -10.90 3.22 -8.81
N VAL A 21 -9.87 2.45 -8.49
CA VAL A 21 -8.49 2.68 -8.95
C VAL A 21 -8.42 2.54 -10.47
N LEU A 22 -8.96 1.44 -11.03
CA LEU A 22 -9.00 1.21 -12.47
C LEU A 22 -9.81 2.31 -13.21
N ALA A 23 -10.85 2.87 -12.58
CA ALA A 23 -11.63 3.93 -13.18
C ALA A 23 -10.82 5.21 -13.45
N GLN A 24 -9.66 5.42 -12.80
CA GLN A 24 -8.74 6.51 -13.14
C GLN A 24 -8.13 6.32 -14.54
N ALA A 25 -7.89 5.07 -14.95
CA ALA A 25 -7.40 4.77 -16.29
C ALA A 25 -8.44 5.05 -17.40
N ALA A 26 -9.72 5.04 -17.04
CA ALA A 26 -10.82 5.39 -17.95
C ALA A 26 -11.08 6.91 -18.07
N ASP A 27 -10.56 7.71 -17.15
CA ASP A 27 -10.82 9.14 -17.09
C ASP A 27 -9.93 9.91 -18.07
N PRO A 28 -10.50 10.56 -19.10
CA PRO A 28 -9.71 11.32 -20.07
C PRO A 28 -9.05 12.59 -19.47
N GLN A 29 -9.47 13.04 -18.29
CA GLN A 29 -8.83 14.13 -17.57
C GLN A 29 -7.52 13.71 -16.87
N VAL A 30 -7.29 12.41 -16.73
CA VAL A 30 -6.02 11.88 -16.22
C VAL A 30 -5.01 11.80 -17.38
N PRO A 31 -3.78 12.35 -17.24
CA PRO A 31 -2.75 12.27 -18.27
C PRO A 31 -2.48 10.84 -18.72
N LEU A 32 -2.18 10.62 -19.98
CA LEU A 32 -2.20 9.30 -20.61
C LEU A 32 -1.22 8.31 -19.99
N LEU A 33 0.02 8.72 -19.69
CA LEU A 33 1.00 7.85 -19.04
C LEU A 33 0.61 7.53 -17.58
N GLU A 34 -0.13 8.41 -16.92
CA GLU A 34 -0.68 8.12 -15.60
C GLU A 34 -1.86 7.14 -15.67
N ARG A 35 -2.66 7.18 -16.75
CA ARG A 35 -3.70 6.16 -16.99
C ARG A 35 -3.08 4.77 -17.10
N LEU A 36 -1.94 4.64 -17.80
CA LEU A 36 -1.16 3.39 -17.83
C LEU A 36 -0.67 2.99 -16.41
N ARG A 37 -0.19 3.95 -15.61
CA ARG A 37 0.20 3.69 -14.22
C ARG A 37 -0.96 3.15 -13.38
N PHE A 38 -2.17 3.69 -13.53
CA PHE A 38 -3.34 3.19 -12.79
C PHE A 38 -3.72 1.76 -13.17
N ILE A 39 -3.54 1.35 -14.42
CA ILE A 39 -3.67 -0.05 -14.83
C ILE A 39 -2.65 -0.93 -14.09
N CYS A 40 -1.39 -0.50 -14.04
CA CYS A 40 -0.32 -1.23 -13.34
C CYS A 40 -0.55 -1.28 -11.82
N ILE A 41 -1.02 -0.18 -11.20
CA ILE A 41 -1.39 -0.12 -9.78
C ILE A 41 -2.52 -1.11 -9.48
N THR A 42 -3.53 -1.21 -10.35
CA THR A 42 -4.61 -2.20 -10.21
C THR A 42 -4.05 -3.63 -10.22
N SER A 43 -3.10 -3.94 -11.12
CA SER A 43 -2.41 -5.25 -11.12
C SER A 43 -1.64 -5.51 -9.83
N SER A 44 -0.88 -4.52 -9.33
CA SER A 44 -0.13 -4.66 -8.09
C SER A 44 -1.05 -4.89 -6.88
N ASN A 45 -2.16 -4.15 -6.82
CA ASN A 45 -3.17 -4.34 -5.77
C ASN A 45 -3.85 -5.71 -5.85
N LEU A 46 -4.11 -6.21 -7.05
CA LEU A 46 -4.64 -7.56 -7.26
C LEU A 46 -3.63 -8.62 -6.86
N ASP A 47 -2.35 -8.46 -7.17
CA ASP A 47 -1.30 -9.37 -6.71
C ASP A 47 -1.31 -9.48 -5.17
N GLU A 48 -1.30 -8.36 -4.45
CA GLU A 48 -1.39 -8.36 -2.98
C GLU A 48 -2.71 -8.98 -2.48
N PHE A 49 -3.82 -8.72 -3.16
CA PHE A 49 -5.12 -9.29 -2.82
C PHE A 49 -5.08 -10.83 -2.89
N PHE A 50 -4.52 -11.40 -3.96
CA PHE A 50 -4.40 -12.84 -4.12
C PHE A 50 -3.39 -13.45 -3.15
N GLU A 51 -2.22 -12.84 -3.00
CA GLU A 51 -1.15 -13.32 -2.12
C GLU A 51 -1.57 -13.41 -0.64
N VAL A 52 -2.55 -12.61 -0.23
CA VAL A 52 -2.91 -12.45 1.19
C VAL A 52 -4.36 -12.80 1.45
N ARG A 53 -5.29 -12.13 0.75
CA ARG A 53 -6.71 -12.23 1.10
C ARG A 53 -7.35 -13.48 0.53
N MET A 54 -7.09 -13.74 -0.74
CA MET A 54 -7.59 -14.94 -1.39
C MET A 54 -6.90 -16.19 -0.83
N ALA A 55 -5.60 -16.13 -0.61
CA ALA A 55 -4.85 -17.19 0.07
C ALA A 55 -5.47 -17.54 1.42
N GLY A 56 -5.67 -16.55 2.29
CA GLY A 56 -6.28 -16.77 3.60
C GLY A 56 -7.73 -17.28 3.53
N LEU A 57 -8.52 -16.86 2.53
CA LEU A 57 -9.87 -17.38 2.33
C LEU A 57 -9.85 -18.85 1.89
N GLN A 58 -8.95 -19.23 0.99
CA GLN A 58 -8.76 -20.63 0.55
C GLN A 58 -8.28 -21.52 1.70
N GLU A 59 -7.40 -21.02 2.59
CA GLU A 59 -6.96 -21.73 3.79
C GLU A 59 -8.11 -21.95 4.77
N GLN A 60 -8.88 -20.91 5.07
CA GLN A 60 -10.05 -21.02 5.96
C GLN A 60 -11.09 -22.02 5.44
N ILE A 61 -11.31 -22.09 4.12
CA ILE A 61 -12.21 -23.08 3.50
C ILE A 61 -11.69 -24.51 3.73
N ARG A 62 -10.36 -24.73 3.62
CA ARG A 62 -9.76 -26.05 3.86
C ARG A 62 -9.80 -26.46 5.33
N ASP A 63 -9.47 -25.54 6.21
CA ASP A 63 -9.30 -25.81 7.65
C ASP A 63 -10.65 -25.83 8.39
N ASN A 64 -11.60 -25.00 8.00
CA ASN A 64 -12.92 -24.90 8.63
C ASN A 64 -14.03 -24.57 7.62
N PRO A 65 -14.44 -25.54 6.79
CA PRO A 65 -15.41 -25.32 5.70
C PRO A 65 -16.81 -24.87 6.18
N GLY A 66 -17.14 -25.07 7.46
CA GLY A 66 -18.41 -24.64 8.06
C GLY A 66 -18.40 -23.22 8.61
N ALA A 67 -17.27 -22.53 8.62
CA ALA A 67 -17.17 -21.18 9.15
C ALA A 67 -17.90 -20.15 8.28
N MET A 68 -18.28 -19.05 8.93
CA MET A 68 -18.96 -17.92 8.30
C MET A 68 -18.08 -16.69 8.33
N THR A 69 -18.17 -15.86 7.31
CA THR A 69 -17.57 -14.53 7.29
C THR A 69 -18.28 -13.59 8.30
N PRO A 70 -17.66 -12.49 8.73
CA PRO A 70 -18.27 -11.54 9.67
C PRO A 70 -19.62 -10.96 9.20
N ASP A 71 -19.82 -10.85 7.90
CA ASP A 71 -21.07 -10.39 7.26
C ASP A 71 -22.13 -11.49 7.15
N GLY A 72 -21.81 -12.72 7.58
CA GLY A 72 -22.76 -13.83 7.69
C GLY A 72 -22.89 -14.71 6.44
N MET A 73 -21.96 -14.60 5.48
CA MET A 73 -21.88 -15.51 4.34
C MET A 73 -21.12 -16.80 4.71
N SER A 74 -21.41 -17.92 4.06
CA SER A 74 -20.49 -19.07 4.10
C SER A 74 -19.19 -18.73 3.38
N LEU A 75 -18.07 -19.30 3.84
CA LEU A 75 -16.77 -19.07 3.21
C LEU A 75 -16.77 -19.43 1.72
N GLN A 76 -17.43 -20.55 1.35
CA GLN A 76 -17.51 -20.98 -0.05
C GLN A 76 -18.32 -20.00 -0.91
N HIS A 77 -19.43 -19.48 -0.41
CA HIS A 77 -20.22 -18.49 -1.14
C HIS A 77 -19.46 -17.17 -1.31
N ALA A 78 -18.77 -16.71 -0.26
CA ALA A 78 -17.92 -15.54 -0.32
C ALA A 78 -16.78 -15.73 -1.36
N TYR A 79 -16.14 -16.91 -1.39
CA TYR A 79 -15.12 -17.26 -2.36
C TYR A 79 -15.65 -17.18 -3.81
N ASP A 80 -16.81 -17.78 -4.08
CA ASP A 80 -17.41 -17.80 -5.43
C ASP A 80 -17.72 -16.38 -5.92
N LEU A 81 -18.30 -15.52 -5.07
CA LEU A 81 -18.56 -14.12 -5.40
C LEU A 81 -17.28 -13.31 -5.63
N VAL A 82 -16.24 -13.56 -4.83
CA VAL A 82 -14.94 -12.89 -4.94
C VAL A 82 -14.25 -13.28 -6.25
N VAL A 83 -14.24 -14.58 -6.60
CA VAL A 83 -13.67 -15.06 -7.87
C VAL A 83 -14.37 -14.41 -9.06
N GLU A 84 -15.71 -14.46 -9.09
CA GLU A 84 -16.50 -13.87 -10.18
C GLU A 84 -16.19 -12.36 -10.35
N ARG A 85 -16.15 -11.63 -9.25
CA ARG A 85 -15.84 -10.18 -9.29
C ARG A 85 -14.40 -9.90 -9.71
N ALA A 86 -13.44 -10.70 -9.22
CA ALA A 86 -12.04 -10.56 -9.59
C ALA A 86 -11.82 -10.87 -11.09
N GLN A 87 -12.45 -11.91 -11.63
CA GLN A 87 -12.38 -12.23 -13.06
C GLN A 87 -12.94 -11.09 -13.93
N ARG A 88 -14.10 -10.51 -13.55
CA ARG A 88 -14.66 -9.33 -14.24
C ARG A 88 -13.73 -8.11 -14.18
N LEU A 89 -13.10 -7.87 -13.02
CA LEU A 89 -12.17 -6.76 -12.86
C LEU A 89 -10.92 -6.94 -13.73
N VAL A 90 -10.32 -8.14 -13.75
CA VAL A 90 -9.17 -8.47 -14.61
C VAL A 90 -9.53 -8.31 -16.08
N HIS A 91 -10.65 -8.87 -16.51
CA HIS A 91 -11.12 -8.72 -17.89
C HIS A 91 -11.26 -7.24 -18.28
N ARG A 92 -11.94 -6.44 -17.46
CA ARG A 92 -12.10 -5.00 -17.70
C ARG A 92 -10.75 -4.26 -17.74
N GLN A 93 -9.80 -4.64 -16.91
CA GLN A 93 -8.45 -4.06 -16.88
C GLN A 93 -7.71 -4.28 -18.21
N TYR A 94 -7.73 -5.50 -18.72
CA TYR A 94 -7.08 -5.84 -19.99
C TYR A 94 -7.80 -5.22 -21.19
N THR A 95 -9.13 -5.25 -21.22
CA THR A 95 -9.92 -4.53 -22.23
C THR A 95 -9.56 -3.05 -22.27
N MET A 96 -9.48 -2.39 -21.12
CA MET A 96 -9.11 -0.97 -21.06
C MET A 96 -7.68 -0.72 -21.56
N LEU A 97 -6.74 -1.61 -21.24
CA LEU A 97 -5.38 -1.49 -21.75
C LEU A 97 -5.36 -1.57 -23.28
N HIS A 98 -5.95 -2.63 -23.84
CA HIS A 98 -5.84 -2.93 -25.28
C HIS A 98 -6.74 -2.08 -26.16
N GLU A 99 -7.95 -1.73 -25.70
CA GLU A 99 -8.93 -1.01 -26.53
C GLU A 99 -8.89 0.52 -26.31
N THR A 100 -8.28 0.98 -25.22
CA THR A 100 -8.31 2.41 -24.87
C THR A 100 -6.91 3.02 -24.70
N VAL A 101 -6.07 2.42 -23.83
CA VAL A 101 -4.81 3.07 -23.45
C VAL A 101 -3.72 2.86 -24.49
N LEU A 102 -3.52 1.63 -24.99
CA LEU A 102 -2.51 1.36 -26.03
C LEU A 102 -2.79 2.11 -27.34
N PRO A 103 -4.03 2.15 -27.88
CA PRO A 103 -4.31 2.94 -29.07
C PRO A 103 -4.09 4.44 -28.87
N ALA A 104 -4.40 4.98 -27.68
CA ALA A 104 -4.12 6.37 -27.38
C ALA A 104 -2.61 6.66 -27.27
N LEU A 105 -1.82 5.73 -26.70
CA LEU A 105 -0.35 5.85 -26.64
C LEU A 105 0.27 5.81 -28.06
N GLU A 106 -0.25 4.97 -28.94
CA GLU A 106 0.19 4.92 -30.34
C GLU A 106 0.00 6.25 -31.07
N GLN A 107 -1.15 6.92 -30.85
CA GLN A 107 -1.42 8.26 -31.40
C GLN A 107 -0.42 9.31 -30.90
N GLU A 108 0.15 9.10 -29.71
CA GLU A 108 1.19 9.96 -29.10
C GLU A 108 2.63 9.50 -29.42
N GLY A 109 2.80 8.60 -30.39
CA GLY A 109 4.13 8.10 -30.83
C GLY A 109 4.79 7.10 -29.87
N ILE A 110 4.02 6.51 -28.95
CA ILE A 110 4.46 5.46 -28.02
C ILE A 110 3.84 4.13 -28.46
N TYR A 111 4.67 3.27 -29.04
CA TYR A 111 4.17 2.06 -29.73
C TYR A 111 4.78 0.76 -29.17
N PHE A 112 3.95 -0.27 -29.04
CA PHE A 112 4.36 -1.62 -28.65
C PHE A 112 4.34 -2.55 -29.86
N HIS A 113 5.53 -2.90 -30.35
CA HIS A 113 5.69 -3.77 -31.49
C HIS A 113 5.31 -5.22 -31.18
N ASN A 114 4.42 -5.78 -31.98
CA ASN A 114 4.07 -7.19 -31.92
C ASN A 114 4.98 -7.99 -32.85
N SER A 115 5.47 -9.15 -32.38
CA SER A 115 6.35 -10.05 -33.14
C SER A 115 5.78 -10.50 -34.47
N ASP A 116 4.46 -10.56 -34.62
CA ASP A 116 3.79 -11.04 -35.88
C ASP A 116 3.84 -9.99 -37.00
N SER A 117 4.11 -8.72 -36.67
CA SER A 117 4.14 -7.61 -37.62
C SER A 117 5.54 -7.03 -37.84
N TRP A 118 6.61 -7.67 -37.36
CA TRP A 118 7.96 -7.16 -37.50
C TRP A 118 8.41 -7.20 -38.98
N SER A 119 9.02 -6.10 -39.45
CA SER A 119 9.75 -6.06 -40.70
C SER A 119 11.02 -6.93 -40.64
N ASP A 120 11.63 -7.25 -41.80
CA ASP A 120 12.87 -8.03 -41.84
C ASP A 120 14.00 -7.38 -40.97
N ALA A 121 14.13 -6.08 -41.02
CA ALA A 121 15.13 -5.36 -40.24
C ALA A 121 14.84 -5.41 -38.72
N GLN A 122 13.57 -5.32 -38.33
CA GLN A 122 13.15 -5.48 -36.95
C GLN A 122 13.35 -6.91 -36.47
N LEU A 123 13.04 -7.90 -37.31
CA LEU A 123 13.23 -9.32 -37.03
C LEU A 123 14.71 -9.65 -36.81
N GLU A 124 15.61 -9.13 -37.69
CA GLU A 124 17.05 -9.33 -37.55
C GLU A 124 17.59 -8.71 -36.27
N TRP A 125 17.18 -7.47 -35.96
CA TRP A 125 17.53 -6.81 -34.69
C TRP A 125 17.03 -7.60 -33.48
N ALA A 126 15.78 -8.04 -33.50
CA ALA A 126 15.18 -8.79 -32.42
C ALA A 126 15.85 -10.15 -32.22
N ARG A 127 16.22 -10.83 -33.32
CA ARG A 127 16.96 -12.10 -33.27
C ARG A 127 18.34 -11.91 -32.67
N ARG A 128 19.07 -10.86 -33.05
CA ARG A 128 20.37 -10.55 -32.47
C ARG A 128 20.24 -10.26 -30.97
N TYR A 129 19.29 -9.42 -30.58
CA TYR A 129 19.03 -9.14 -29.17
C TYR A 129 18.72 -10.41 -28.38
N PHE A 130 17.91 -11.32 -28.96
CA PHE A 130 17.62 -12.59 -28.31
C PHE A 130 18.86 -13.46 -28.13
N LEU A 131 19.69 -13.60 -29.15
CA LEU A 131 20.88 -14.45 -29.11
C LEU A 131 21.98 -13.89 -28.18
N ASP A 132 22.15 -12.58 -28.16
CA ASP A 132 23.23 -11.93 -27.41
C ASP A 132 22.87 -11.68 -25.94
N GLU A 133 21.62 -11.26 -25.67
CA GLU A 133 21.21 -10.78 -24.34
C GLU A 133 20.28 -11.76 -23.58
N LEU A 134 19.45 -12.53 -24.28
CA LEU A 134 18.45 -13.38 -23.63
C LEU A 134 18.91 -14.85 -23.57
N LEU A 135 19.32 -15.44 -24.69
CA LEU A 135 19.69 -16.83 -24.78
C LEU A 135 20.74 -17.27 -23.75
N PRO A 136 21.81 -16.50 -23.46
CA PRO A 136 22.85 -16.92 -22.52
C PRO A 136 22.39 -17.08 -21.07
N VAL A 137 21.27 -16.44 -20.69
CA VAL A 137 20.75 -16.43 -19.32
C VAL A 137 19.46 -17.25 -19.16
N LEU A 138 18.93 -17.82 -20.25
CA LEU A 138 17.74 -18.64 -20.24
C LEU A 138 18.10 -20.12 -20.11
N THR A 139 17.45 -20.82 -19.21
CA THR A 139 17.63 -22.27 -19.02
C THR A 139 16.30 -22.97 -19.23
N PRO A 140 16.14 -23.76 -20.31
CA PRO A 140 14.97 -24.59 -20.50
C PRO A 140 15.00 -25.80 -19.58
N ILE A 141 13.86 -26.15 -18.97
CA ILE A 141 13.68 -27.35 -18.16
C ILE A 141 12.70 -28.28 -18.91
N GLY A 142 13.19 -29.41 -19.39
CA GLY A 142 12.33 -30.42 -20.00
C GLY A 142 11.45 -31.11 -18.97
N LEU A 143 10.17 -31.27 -19.26
CA LEU A 143 9.24 -32.03 -18.44
C LEU A 143 9.18 -33.46 -18.96
N ASP A 144 9.59 -34.43 -18.17
CA ASP A 144 9.46 -35.85 -18.42
C ASP A 144 8.76 -36.54 -17.21
N PRO A 145 8.21 -37.76 -17.40
CA PRO A 145 7.49 -38.46 -16.33
C PRO A 145 8.35 -38.78 -15.08
N ALA A 146 9.66 -38.71 -15.20
CA ALA A 146 10.58 -39.04 -14.10
C ALA A 146 10.95 -37.80 -13.23
N HIS A 147 10.65 -36.59 -13.68
CA HIS A 147 10.97 -35.37 -12.98
C HIS A 147 9.71 -34.62 -12.55
N PRO A 148 9.66 -34.16 -11.29
CA PRO A 148 8.54 -33.34 -10.83
C PRO A 148 8.50 -32.01 -11.58
N PHE A 149 7.30 -31.44 -11.70
CA PHE A 149 7.13 -30.11 -12.26
C PHE A 149 7.96 -29.07 -11.51
N PRO A 150 8.75 -28.21 -12.20
CA PRO A 150 9.62 -27.26 -11.52
C PRO A 150 8.82 -26.28 -10.66
N ARG A 151 9.29 -26.03 -9.46
CA ARG A 151 8.68 -25.03 -8.58
C ARG A 151 8.94 -23.62 -9.12
N VAL A 152 7.98 -23.07 -9.85
CA VAL A 152 8.06 -21.68 -10.33
C VAL A 152 7.88 -20.71 -9.16
N LEU A 153 8.70 -19.66 -9.14
CA LEU A 153 8.68 -18.64 -8.09
C LEU A 153 7.40 -17.79 -8.15
N ASN A 154 6.97 -17.30 -6.99
CA ASN A 154 5.84 -16.40 -6.88
C ASN A 154 5.95 -15.21 -7.84
N LYS A 155 4.90 -14.98 -8.65
CA LYS A 155 4.77 -13.90 -9.65
C LYS A 155 5.88 -13.84 -10.71
N SER A 156 6.67 -14.90 -10.88
CA SER A 156 7.65 -14.98 -11.96
C SER A 156 6.96 -15.17 -13.31
N LEU A 157 7.55 -14.59 -14.37
CA LEU A 157 7.14 -14.85 -15.74
C LEU A 157 7.77 -16.16 -16.21
N ASN A 158 6.94 -17.07 -16.68
CA ASN A 158 7.37 -18.36 -17.19
C ASN A 158 6.71 -18.60 -18.56
N PHE A 159 7.35 -19.45 -19.35
CA PHE A 159 6.84 -19.92 -20.63
C PHE A 159 6.74 -21.43 -20.59
N VAL A 160 5.59 -21.94 -20.97
CA VAL A 160 5.39 -23.37 -21.25
C VAL A 160 5.50 -23.55 -22.77
N VAL A 161 6.40 -24.43 -23.17
CA VAL A 161 6.72 -24.69 -24.59
C VAL A 161 6.32 -26.12 -24.92
N GLU A 162 5.42 -26.29 -25.87
CA GLU A 162 5.02 -27.59 -26.36
C GLU A 162 6.00 -28.01 -27.48
N LEU A 163 6.53 -29.20 -27.36
CA LEU A 163 7.62 -29.71 -28.18
C LEU A 163 7.25 -31.01 -28.86
N GLU A 164 7.83 -31.23 -30.05
CA GLU A 164 7.74 -32.50 -30.77
C GLU A 164 9.13 -32.92 -31.25
N GLY A 165 9.48 -34.19 -31.03
CA GLY A 165 10.74 -34.77 -31.44
C GLY A 165 11.38 -35.59 -30.31
N ARG A 166 12.66 -35.94 -30.49
CA ARG A 166 13.43 -36.67 -29.46
C ARG A 166 14.62 -35.82 -29.03
N ASP A 167 14.88 -35.84 -27.74
CA ASP A 167 16.06 -35.17 -27.15
C ASP A 167 17.36 -35.90 -27.52
N ALA A 168 18.51 -35.37 -27.15
CA ALA A 168 19.82 -35.92 -27.40
C ALA A 168 20.04 -37.35 -26.82
N PHE A 169 19.20 -37.77 -25.88
CA PHE A 169 19.20 -39.10 -25.27
C PHE A 169 18.15 -40.04 -25.87
N GLY A 170 17.45 -39.60 -26.92
CA GLY A 170 16.42 -40.38 -27.62
C GLY A 170 15.04 -40.42 -26.93
N ARG A 171 14.83 -39.66 -25.84
CA ARG A 171 13.55 -39.57 -25.16
C ARG A 171 12.58 -38.67 -25.91
N GLN A 172 11.29 -39.02 -25.87
CA GLN A 172 10.24 -38.19 -26.45
C GLN A 172 10.15 -36.86 -25.71
N ALA A 173 10.44 -35.77 -26.38
CA ALA A 173 10.22 -34.43 -25.84
C ALA A 173 8.77 -34.02 -26.04
N VAL A 174 8.05 -33.61 -25.00
CA VAL A 174 6.65 -33.24 -25.07
C VAL A 174 6.45 -31.78 -24.65
N MET A 175 7.11 -31.38 -23.57
CA MET A 175 6.93 -30.05 -22.98
C MET A 175 8.21 -29.57 -22.30
N GLY A 176 8.45 -28.25 -22.32
CA GLY A 176 9.50 -27.58 -21.58
C GLY A 176 8.98 -26.34 -20.85
N ILE A 177 9.61 -25.99 -19.76
CA ILE A 177 9.38 -24.73 -19.03
C ILE A 177 10.61 -23.87 -19.17
N VAL A 178 10.41 -22.60 -19.51
CA VAL A 178 11.45 -21.57 -19.52
C VAL A 178 11.07 -20.46 -18.55
N GLN A 179 11.84 -20.31 -17.50
CA GLN A 179 11.66 -19.22 -16.54
C GLN A 179 12.43 -17.98 -17.00
N ALA A 180 11.76 -16.85 -17.13
CA ALA A 180 12.43 -15.59 -17.40
C ALA A 180 13.09 -15.03 -16.13
N PRO A 181 14.42 -14.92 -16.05
CA PRO A 181 15.13 -14.35 -14.90
C PRO A 181 14.64 -12.95 -14.57
N ARG A 182 14.59 -12.62 -13.26
CA ARG A 182 14.12 -11.30 -12.79
C ARG A 182 15.01 -10.15 -13.24
N ALA A 183 16.28 -10.42 -13.49
CA ALA A 183 17.26 -9.45 -13.97
C ALA A 183 16.98 -8.97 -15.41
N LEU A 184 16.31 -9.78 -16.22
CA LEU A 184 16.00 -9.39 -17.61
C LEU A 184 14.94 -8.27 -17.65
N PRO A 185 15.12 -7.27 -18.54
CA PRO A 185 14.11 -6.26 -18.80
C PRO A 185 12.85 -6.91 -19.37
N ARG A 186 11.68 -6.46 -18.92
CA ARG A 186 10.39 -6.94 -19.43
C ARG A 186 9.89 -6.12 -20.61
N VAL A 187 10.41 -4.91 -20.74
CA VAL A 187 10.16 -3.98 -21.83
C VAL A 187 11.50 -3.55 -22.36
N VAL A 188 11.71 -3.73 -23.64
CA VAL A 188 12.94 -3.39 -24.37
C VAL A 188 12.62 -2.28 -25.35
N GLN A 189 13.39 -1.18 -25.31
CA GLN A 189 13.23 -0.10 -26.26
C GLN A 189 13.86 -0.48 -27.59
N MET A 190 13.08 -0.39 -28.66
CA MET A 190 13.57 -0.59 -30.03
C MET A 190 14.25 0.70 -30.50
N PRO A 191 15.40 0.62 -31.20
CA PRO A 191 16.00 1.80 -31.80
C PRO A 191 15.02 2.57 -32.69
N GLN A 192 14.95 3.88 -32.56
CA GLN A 192 13.98 4.72 -33.28
C GLN A 192 14.03 4.54 -34.80
N ALA A 193 15.23 4.38 -35.37
CA ALA A 193 15.41 4.14 -36.80
C ALA A 193 14.74 2.84 -37.31
N LEU A 194 14.56 1.84 -36.44
CA LEU A 194 13.87 0.59 -36.73
C LEU A 194 12.39 0.63 -36.36
N SER A 195 12.06 1.32 -35.28
CA SER A 195 10.71 1.41 -34.78
C SER A 195 9.79 2.21 -35.69
N GLY A 196 10.28 3.31 -36.28
CA GLY A 196 9.43 4.28 -36.99
C GLY A 196 8.59 5.16 -36.04
N PHE A 197 8.67 4.94 -34.73
CA PHE A 197 8.01 5.73 -33.68
C PHE A 197 9.08 6.37 -32.79
N GLU A 198 8.75 7.48 -32.16
CA GLU A 198 9.65 8.16 -31.21
C GLU A 198 10.00 7.26 -30.03
N HIS A 199 9.00 6.55 -29.50
CA HIS A 199 9.15 5.61 -28.40
C HIS A 199 8.58 4.24 -28.78
N GLY A 200 9.39 3.39 -29.42
CA GLY A 200 9.04 2.02 -29.76
C GLY A 200 9.49 1.02 -28.70
N PHE A 201 8.62 0.12 -28.31
CA PHE A 201 8.90 -0.89 -27.29
C PHE A 201 8.55 -2.30 -27.78
N VAL A 202 9.30 -3.29 -27.28
CA VAL A 202 9.04 -4.71 -27.46
C VAL A 202 8.95 -5.37 -26.09
N LEU A 203 7.94 -6.18 -25.87
CA LEU A 203 7.82 -6.98 -24.65
C LEU A 203 8.73 -8.21 -24.71
N LEU A 204 9.32 -8.60 -23.60
CA LEU A 204 10.13 -9.81 -23.50
C LEU A 204 9.37 -11.04 -24.03
N SER A 205 8.05 -11.12 -23.78
CA SER A 205 7.20 -12.19 -24.27
C SER A 205 7.21 -12.31 -25.80
N SER A 206 7.31 -11.20 -26.54
CA SER A 206 7.37 -11.21 -28.01
C SER A 206 8.67 -11.86 -28.53
N PHE A 207 9.80 -11.57 -27.88
CA PHE A 207 11.06 -12.24 -28.20
C PHE A 207 10.98 -13.74 -27.92
N MET A 208 10.42 -14.12 -26.75
CA MET A 208 10.27 -15.52 -26.36
C MET A 208 9.38 -16.28 -27.33
N GLN A 209 8.20 -15.75 -27.65
CA GLN A 209 7.28 -16.40 -28.59
C GLN A 209 7.92 -16.62 -29.98
N ARG A 210 8.76 -15.69 -30.43
CA ARG A 210 9.37 -15.73 -31.76
C ARG A 210 10.60 -16.63 -31.83
N PHE A 211 11.45 -16.62 -30.78
CA PHE A 211 12.78 -17.23 -30.85
C PHE A 211 13.02 -18.35 -29.84
N VAL A 212 12.01 -18.78 -29.06
CA VAL A 212 12.16 -19.84 -28.08
C VAL A 212 12.70 -21.15 -28.67
N GLY A 213 12.51 -21.41 -29.97
CA GLY A 213 13.06 -22.57 -30.67
C GLY A 213 14.59 -22.64 -30.61
N GLU A 214 15.30 -21.53 -30.49
CA GLU A 214 16.77 -21.51 -30.33
C GLU A 214 17.22 -22.18 -29.02
N LEU A 215 16.33 -22.28 -28.02
CA LEU A 215 16.58 -23.02 -26.77
C LEU A 215 16.39 -24.55 -26.91
N PHE A 216 15.77 -25.02 -27.98
CA PHE A 216 15.39 -26.41 -28.20
C PHE A 216 15.90 -26.91 -29.57
N PRO A 217 17.22 -26.92 -29.80
CA PRO A 217 17.75 -27.30 -31.10
C PRO A 217 17.31 -28.72 -31.52
N GLN A 218 16.96 -28.87 -32.77
CA GLN A 218 16.46 -30.13 -33.39
C GLN A 218 15.07 -30.59 -32.90
N LEU A 219 14.39 -29.84 -32.05
CA LEU A 219 12.99 -30.07 -31.68
C LEU A 219 12.07 -29.08 -32.41
N VAL A 220 10.84 -29.53 -32.69
CA VAL A 220 9.80 -28.65 -33.25
C VAL A 220 9.00 -28.02 -32.12
N VAL A 221 8.99 -26.70 -32.06
CA VAL A 221 8.14 -25.95 -31.14
C VAL A 221 6.74 -25.86 -31.74
N LYS A 222 5.73 -26.41 -31.04
CA LYS A 222 4.32 -26.34 -31.45
C LYS A 222 3.64 -25.08 -30.90
N SER A 223 3.92 -24.73 -29.65
CA SER A 223 3.41 -23.53 -29.02
C SER A 223 4.35 -23.02 -27.92
N CYS A 224 4.30 -21.71 -27.66
CA CYS A 224 5.03 -21.05 -26.57
C CYS A 224 4.08 -20.09 -25.87
N ASN A 225 3.64 -20.44 -24.67
CA ASN A 225 2.61 -19.72 -23.95
C ASN A 225 3.16 -19.20 -22.60
N GLN A 226 2.89 -17.95 -22.31
CA GLN A 226 3.30 -17.35 -21.04
C GLN A 226 2.31 -17.69 -19.92
N PHE A 227 2.86 -17.93 -18.74
CA PHE A 227 2.06 -18.12 -17.53
C PHE A 227 2.74 -17.53 -16.30
N ARG A 228 1.94 -17.29 -15.26
CA ARG A 228 2.37 -16.79 -13.98
C ARG A 228 1.54 -17.44 -12.87
N ILE A 229 2.20 -17.82 -11.77
CA ILE A 229 1.53 -18.32 -10.56
C ILE A 229 1.69 -17.29 -9.47
N THR A 230 0.58 -16.90 -8.84
CA THR A 230 0.57 -16.13 -7.60
C THR A 230 0.44 -17.11 -6.43
N ARG A 231 1.32 -16.98 -5.42
CA ARG A 231 1.39 -17.87 -4.27
C ARG A 231 1.04 -17.14 -2.98
N ASN A 232 0.60 -17.88 -1.98
CA ASN A 232 0.52 -17.36 -0.62
C ASN A 232 1.91 -16.84 -0.19
N SER A 233 1.96 -15.58 0.23
CA SER A 233 3.19 -14.90 0.66
C SER A 233 3.20 -14.61 2.17
N GLU A 234 2.27 -15.16 2.92
CA GLU A 234 2.23 -15.02 4.36
C GLU A 234 3.37 -15.84 4.98
N LEU A 235 4.16 -15.22 5.85
CA LEU A 235 5.20 -15.90 6.59
C LEU A 235 4.58 -16.50 7.84
N PHE A 236 4.73 -17.80 8.01
CA PHE A 236 4.31 -18.50 9.22
C PHE A 236 5.51 -18.53 10.18
N VAL A 237 5.50 -17.59 11.11
CA VAL A 237 6.50 -17.51 12.18
C VAL A 237 5.74 -17.66 13.48
N ASP A 238 5.98 -18.75 14.19
CA ASP A 238 5.39 -18.96 15.51
C ASP A 238 6.15 -18.09 16.51
N GLU A 239 5.58 -16.92 16.82
CA GLU A 239 6.22 -15.92 17.68
C GLU A 239 6.38 -16.43 19.13
N ASP A 240 5.62 -17.42 19.56
CA ASP A 240 5.63 -17.95 20.93
C ASP A 240 6.79 -18.96 21.16
N GLU A 241 7.28 -19.61 20.09
CA GLU A 241 8.38 -20.59 20.17
C GLU A 241 9.77 -20.01 19.83
N ILE A 242 9.84 -18.73 19.46
CA ILE A 242 11.07 -18.13 18.90
C ILE A 242 11.91 -17.44 19.96
N THR A 243 13.18 -17.84 20.04
CA THR A 243 14.19 -17.17 20.89
C THR A 243 14.80 -15.92 20.21
N ASN A 244 14.73 -15.81 18.86
CA ASN A 244 15.25 -14.69 18.10
C ASN A 244 14.45 -14.48 16.80
N LEU A 245 13.54 -13.52 16.82
CA LEU A 245 12.64 -13.21 15.70
C LEU A 245 13.40 -12.88 14.40
N ARG A 246 14.54 -12.19 14.48
CA ARG A 246 15.35 -11.83 13.29
C ARG A 246 15.90 -13.08 12.60
N VAL A 247 16.47 -14.00 13.37
CA VAL A 247 17.04 -15.26 12.82
C VAL A 247 15.96 -16.14 12.22
N ALA A 248 14.82 -16.27 12.91
CA ALA A 248 13.67 -17.02 12.41
C ALA A 248 13.15 -16.47 11.09
N LEU A 249 12.96 -15.15 10.99
CA LEU A 249 12.53 -14.49 9.76
C LEU A 249 13.52 -14.68 8.61
N GLN A 250 14.84 -14.57 8.86
CA GLN A 250 15.85 -14.80 7.84
C GLN A 250 15.78 -16.21 7.26
N GLY A 251 15.43 -17.21 8.07
CA GLY A 251 15.21 -18.59 7.62
C GLY A 251 13.96 -18.76 6.76
N GLU A 252 12.88 -18.06 7.09
CA GLU A 252 11.57 -18.18 6.41
C GLU A 252 11.43 -17.31 5.15
N LEU A 253 12.21 -16.24 5.00
CA LEU A 253 12.11 -15.33 3.85
C LEU A 253 12.24 -16.02 2.48
N PRO A 254 13.16 -17.00 2.27
CA PRO A 254 13.23 -17.74 1.02
C PRO A 254 11.98 -18.58 0.73
N ALA A 255 11.35 -19.14 1.75
CA ALA A 255 10.16 -19.98 1.64
C ALA A 255 8.93 -19.20 1.13
N ARG A 256 8.87 -17.88 1.35
CA ARG A 256 7.80 -17.00 0.84
C ARG A 256 7.55 -17.13 -0.66
N HIS A 257 8.60 -17.36 -1.44
CA HIS A 257 8.48 -17.49 -2.89
C HIS A 257 7.92 -18.85 -3.35
N LEU A 258 7.78 -19.80 -2.44
CA LEU A 258 7.38 -21.19 -2.68
C LEU A 258 6.12 -21.61 -1.91
N GLY A 259 5.36 -20.67 -1.36
CA GLY A 259 4.07 -20.94 -0.71
C GLY A 259 3.04 -21.59 -1.64
N ASN A 260 1.90 -22.02 -1.11
CA ASN A 260 0.82 -22.63 -1.88
C ASN A 260 0.36 -21.72 -3.02
N ALA A 261 0.09 -22.31 -4.19
CA ALA A 261 -0.47 -21.57 -5.31
C ALA A 261 -1.89 -21.09 -4.98
N VAL A 262 -2.23 -19.90 -5.45
CA VAL A 262 -3.52 -19.24 -5.20
C VAL A 262 -4.22 -18.87 -6.51
N ARG A 263 -3.43 -18.51 -7.54
CA ARG A 263 -3.94 -18.07 -8.84
C ARG A 263 -2.97 -18.47 -9.94
N LEU A 264 -3.52 -18.98 -11.05
CA LEU A 264 -2.82 -19.16 -12.32
C LEU A 264 -3.27 -18.10 -13.33
N GLU A 265 -2.34 -17.38 -13.93
CA GLU A 265 -2.59 -16.49 -15.07
C GLU A 265 -1.92 -17.06 -16.31
N VAL A 266 -2.63 -17.13 -17.42
CA VAL A 266 -2.15 -17.62 -18.71
C VAL A 266 -2.57 -16.68 -19.83
N SER A 267 -1.81 -16.65 -20.94
CA SER A 267 -2.28 -16.00 -22.16
C SER A 267 -3.58 -16.66 -22.67
N ALA A 268 -4.46 -15.85 -23.24
CA ALA A 268 -5.80 -16.29 -23.67
C ALA A 268 -5.78 -17.41 -24.72
N ASP A 269 -4.75 -17.43 -25.55
CA ASP A 269 -4.49 -18.39 -26.62
C ASP A 269 -3.87 -19.70 -26.13
N THR A 270 -3.54 -19.84 -24.85
CA THR A 270 -2.96 -21.07 -24.28
C THR A 270 -3.91 -22.27 -24.49
N PRO A 271 -3.46 -23.36 -25.13
CA PRO A 271 -4.28 -24.57 -25.36
C PRO A 271 -4.84 -25.16 -24.08
N GLN A 272 -6.08 -25.65 -24.09
CA GLN A 272 -6.78 -26.14 -22.91
C GLN A 272 -6.07 -27.31 -22.22
N HIS A 273 -5.40 -28.19 -22.96
CA HIS A 273 -4.65 -29.31 -22.38
C HIS A 273 -3.43 -28.82 -21.58
N ILE A 274 -2.76 -27.74 -22.03
CA ILE A 274 -1.67 -27.09 -21.29
C ILE A 274 -2.19 -26.44 -20.01
N VAL A 275 -3.30 -25.70 -20.10
CA VAL A 275 -3.93 -25.07 -18.91
C VAL A 275 -4.29 -26.12 -17.87
N ARG A 276 -4.92 -27.22 -18.29
CA ARG A 276 -5.27 -28.32 -17.38
C ARG A 276 -4.04 -28.89 -16.68
N ARG A 277 -2.96 -29.11 -17.43
CA ARG A 277 -1.68 -29.59 -16.87
C ARG A 277 -1.11 -28.61 -15.84
N LEU A 278 -1.09 -27.30 -16.15
CA LEU A 278 -0.60 -26.27 -15.23
C LEU A 278 -1.45 -26.20 -13.95
N LEU A 279 -2.77 -26.35 -14.05
CA LEU A 279 -3.68 -26.39 -12.89
C LEU A 279 -3.42 -27.61 -12.01
N GLU A 280 -3.31 -28.81 -12.60
CA GLU A 280 -3.01 -30.06 -11.91
C GLU A 280 -1.68 -29.96 -11.13
N GLU A 281 -0.62 -29.52 -11.78
CA GLU A 281 0.72 -29.37 -11.18
C GLU A 281 0.79 -28.28 -10.10
N SER A 282 -0.11 -27.30 -10.17
CA SER A 282 -0.19 -26.22 -9.18
C SER A 282 -1.17 -26.52 -8.04
N GLY A 283 -1.96 -27.61 -8.12
CA GLY A 283 -3.02 -27.91 -7.18
C GLY A 283 -4.16 -26.90 -7.17
N LEU A 284 -4.45 -26.29 -8.34
CA LEU A 284 -5.49 -25.26 -8.53
C LEU A 284 -6.69 -25.82 -9.32
N GLY A 285 -7.86 -25.20 -9.10
CA GLY A 285 -9.06 -25.48 -9.86
C GLY A 285 -9.26 -24.54 -11.05
N GLU A 286 -10.23 -24.85 -11.92
CA GLU A 286 -10.54 -24.01 -13.09
C GLU A 286 -10.93 -22.57 -12.71
N LYS A 287 -11.57 -22.38 -11.56
CA LYS A 287 -11.96 -21.06 -11.03
C LYS A 287 -10.76 -20.17 -10.67
N ASP A 288 -9.60 -20.77 -10.40
CA ASP A 288 -8.36 -20.07 -10.05
C ASP A 288 -7.56 -19.65 -11.29
N CYS A 289 -8.01 -20.01 -12.49
CA CYS A 289 -7.38 -19.69 -13.76
C CYS A 289 -7.91 -18.37 -14.35
N TYR A 290 -7.00 -17.48 -14.69
CA TYR A 290 -7.25 -16.18 -15.31
C TYR A 290 -6.60 -16.15 -16.70
N ARG A 291 -7.43 -16.21 -17.76
CA ARG A 291 -6.98 -16.08 -19.14
C ARG A 291 -6.97 -14.62 -19.53
N VAL A 292 -5.81 -14.10 -19.96
CA VAL A 292 -5.61 -12.68 -20.24
C VAL A 292 -5.07 -12.46 -21.65
N ILE A 293 -5.48 -11.38 -22.29
CA ILE A 293 -5.02 -10.98 -23.63
C ILE A 293 -3.66 -10.27 -23.49
N GLY A 294 -2.62 -10.79 -24.15
CA GLY A 294 -1.28 -10.20 -24.11
C GLY A 294 -0.47 -10.66 -22.89
N SER A 295 0.27 -9.74 -22.25
CA SER A 295 1.22 -10.08 -21.18
C SER A 295 0.53 -10.42 -19.85
N VAL A 296 0.94 -11.49 -19.18
CA VAL A 296 0.42 -11.91 -17.87
C VAL A 296 0.94 -11.05 -16.69
N ASN A 297 1.79 -10.07 -16.90
CA ASN A 297 2.39 -9.25 -15.84
C ASN A 297 2.38 -7.76 -16.18
N LEU A 298 1.23 -7.10 -16.04
CA LEU A 298 1.06 -5.69 -16.37
C LEU A 298 1.83 -4.74 -15.44
N VAL A 299 2.20 -5.18 -14.22
CA VAL A 299 3.01 -4.34 -13.29
C VAL A 299 4.31 -3.88 -13.95
N ARG A 300 4.86 -4.67 -14.87
CA ARG A 300 6.13 -4.34 -15.57
C ARG A 300 6.01 -3.16 -16.53
N LEU A 301 4.81 -2.81 -16.98
CA LEU A 301 4.57 -1.61 -17.78
C LEU A 301 4.72 -0.31 -16.95
N MET A 302 4.81 -0.41 -15.61
CA MET A 302 5.06 0.74 -14.73
C MET A 302 6.35 1.52 -15.06
N GLN A 303 7.32 0.86 -15.72
CA GLN A 303 8.56 1.51 -16.15
C GLN A 303 8.41 2.42 -17.37
N ILE A 304 7.36 2.23 -18.20
CA ILE A 304 7.15 2.98 -19.44
C ILE A 304 7.10 4.50 -19.20
N PRO A 305 6.30 5.02 -18.24
CA PRO A 305 6.29 6.44 -17.96
C PRO A 305 7.65 7.04 -17.59
N ASP A 306 8.59 6.24 -17.08
CA ASP A 306 9.93 6.71 -16.71
C ASP A 306 10.89 6.64 -17.90
N LEU A 307 10.62 5.79 -18.89
CA LEU A 307 11.41 5.66 -20.14
C LEU A 307 10.99 6.68 -21.22
N VAL A 308 9.82 7.30 -21.09
CA VAL A 308 9.25 8.23 -22.07
C VAL A 308 9.39 9.67 -21.57
N ASP A 309 10.11 10.51 -22.30
CA ASP A 309 10.26 11.93 -21.97
C ASP A 309 9.15 12.78 -22.60
N ARG A 310 7.92 12.64 -22.06
CA ARG A 310 6.70 13.35 -22.43
C ARG A 310 6.00 13.88 -21.16
N PRO A 311 6.47 15.02 -20.62
CA PRO A 311 5.91 15.62 -19.40
C PRO A 311 4.43 16.01 -19.54
N ASP A 312 3.98 16.35 -20.75
CA ASP A 312 2.59 16.66 -21.09
C ASP A 312 1.63 15.47 -20.91
N LEU A 313 2.14 14.23 -20.97
CA LEU A 313 1.37 13.00 -20.74
C LEU A 313 1.44 12.51 -19.29
N LYS A 314 2.05 13.28 -18.39
CA LYS A 314 2.21 12.98 -16.95
C LYS A 314 1.54 14.07 -16.10
N PHE A 315 1.32 13.79 -14.83
CA PHE A 315 0.91 14.83 -13.90
C PHE A 315 1.97 15.93 -13.82
N THR A 316 1.54 17.18 -13.91
CA THR A 316 2.44 18.34 -13.79
C THR A 316 3.26 18.23 -12.50
N PRO A 317 4.59 18.32 -12.54
CA PRO A 317 5.41 18.37 -11.35
C PRO A 317 4.99 19.54 -10.45
N PHE A 318 5.27 19.45 -9.15
CA PHE A 318 5.01 20.51 -8.19
C PHE A 318 6.16 20.58 -7.17
N THR A 319 6.34 21.75 -6.61
CA THR A 319 7.25 21.97 -5.49
C THR A 319 6.43 22.14 -4.21
N ALA A 320 6.65 21.25 -3.24
CA ALA A 320 5.98 21.29 -1.96
C ALA A 320 6.49 22.51 -1.14
N SER A 321 5.59 23.24 -0.50
CA SER A 321 5.94 24.39 0.32
C SER A 321 6.58 24.00 1.65
N ILE A 322 7.25 24.98 2.28
CA ILE A 322 7.73 24.88 3.66
C ILE A 322 6.93 25.90 4.49
N PRO A 323 6.37 25.49 5.66
CA PRO A 323 5.66 26.42 6.53
C PRO A 323 6.51 27.63 6.93
N PRO A 324 5.95 28.86 6.93
CA PRO A 324 6.69 30.07 7.30
C PRO A 324 7.35 30.02 8.67
N ALA A 325 6.75 29.32 9.64
CA ALA A 325 7.33 29.12 10.97
C ALA A 325 8.68 28.41 10.93
N ILE A 326 8.90 27.50 9.96
CA ILE A 326 10.19 26.83 9.75
C ILE A 326 11.12 27.72 8.92
N ALA A 327 10.62 28.29 7.84
CA ALA A 327 11.43 29.08 6.91
C ALA A 327 12.09 30.31 7.56
N ASN A 328 11.47 30.87 8.62
CA ASN A 328 11.93 32.05 9.33
C ASN A 328 12.75 31.74 10.59
N ALA A 329 12.82 30.49 11.03
CA ALA A 329 13.53 30.10 12.23
C ALA A 329 15.02 29.83 11.97
N THR A 330 15.84 30.02 12.99
CA THR A 330 17.28 29.73 12.91
C THR A 330 17.54 28.23 12.96
N THR A 331 16.82 27.52 13.82
CA THR A 331 16.86 26.06 13.95
C THR A 331 15.46 25.47 14.01
N MET A 332 15.34 24.16 13.74
CA MET A 332 14.07 23.46 13.93
C MET A 332 13.60 23.49 15.39
N PHE A 333 14.54 23.49 16.34
CA PHE A 333 14.20 23.59 17.77
C PHE A 333 13.58 24.95 18.10
N ASP A 334 14.15 26.06 17.58
CA ASP A 334 13.60 27.39 17.77
C ASP A 334 12.18 27.49 17.20
N ALA A 335 11.96 26.93 16.00
CA ALA A 335 10.63 26.91 15.37
C ALA A 335 9.59 26.17 16.23
N ILE A 336 9.97 25.03 16.81
CA ILE A 336 9.06 24.23 17.68
C ILE A 336 8.87 24.90 19.04
N ASP A 337 9.86 25.64 19.53
CA ASP A 337 9.77 26.38 20.79
C ASP A 337 8.80 27.57 20.70
N GLU A 338 8.61 28.14 19.50
CA GLU A 338 7.62 29.19 19.24
C GLU A 338 6.18 28.66 19.18
N GLY A 339 5.98 27.38 18.88
CA GLY A 339 4.66 26.73 18.83
C GLY A 339 4.64 25.44 18.03
N ASP A 340 3.52 24.75 18.12
CA ASP A 340 3.30 23.52 17.40
C ASP A 340 3.34 23.75 15.87
N ILE A 341 3.99 22.85 15.14
CA ILE A 341 4.11 22.89 13.67
C ILE A 341 3.37 21.71 13.07
N LEU A 342 2.38 21.99 12.21
CA LEU A 342 1.64 21.00 11.45
C LEU A 342 2.14 20.97 10.00
N LEU A 343 2.53 19.81 9.50
CA LEU A 343 2.88 19.54 8.12
C LEU A 343 1.78 18.74 7.45
N HIS A 344 1.42 19.10 6.21
CA HIS A 344 0.43 18.40 5.40
C HIS A 344 1.07 17.88 4.11
N HIS A 345 1.61 16.65 4.14
CA HIS A 345 2.17 16.00 2.95
C HIS A 345 1.07 15.58 1.97
N PRO A 346 1.36 15.56 0.65
CA PRO A 346 2.58 15.96 -0.04
C PRO A 346 2.66 17.46 -0.35
N TYR A 347 1.68 18.25 0.05
CA TYR A 347 1.56 19.68 -0.27
C TYR A 347 2.61 20.53 0.44
N GLU A 348 2.92 20.16 1.67
CA GLU A 348 4.05 20.68 2.43
C GLU A 348 5.15 19.60 2.49
N SER A 349 6.41 20.03 2.40
CA SER A 349 7.58 19.16 2.27
C SER A 349 7.78 18.27 3.50
N PHE A 350 8.29 17.05 3.26
CA PHE A 350 8.79 16.16 4.33
C PHE A 350 10.19 16.55 4.80
N GLN A 351 10.90 17.42 4.06
CA GLN A 351 12.25 17.84 4.35
C GLN A 351 12.44 18.36 5.79
N PRO A 352 11.51 19.15 6.39
CA PRO A 352 11.64 19.59 7.77
C PRO A 352 11.73 18.46 8.80
N VAL A 353 11.08 17.31 8.55
CA VAL A 353 11.17 16.14 9.45
C VAL A 353 12.59 15.55 9.42
N LEU A 354 13.19 15.49 8.24
CA LEU A 354 14.56 15.06 8.06
C LEU A 354 15.56 16.05 8.66
N GLU A 355 15.33 17.36 8.46
CA GLU A 355 16.17 18.44 9.03
C GLU A 355 16.16 18.43 10.55
N LEU A 356 15.01 18.22 11.17
CA LEU A 356 14.92 18.10 12.63
C LEU A 356 15.82 16.97 13.15
N LEU A 357 15.79 15.82 12.49
CA LEU A 357 16.64 14.68 12.86
C LEU A 357 18.12 14.95 12.60
N GLN A 358 18.48 15.55 11.45
CA GLN A 358 19.85 15.89 11.11
C GLN A 358 20.45 16.95 12.06
N GLN A 359 19.65 17.98 12.40
CA GLN A 359 20.06 18.94 13.41
C GLN A 359 20.26 18.28 14.78
N ALA A 360 19.32 17.39 15.17
CA ALA A 360 19.44 16.61 16.40
C ALA A 360 20.70 15.73 16.42
N ALA A 361 21.07 15.13 15.30
CA ALA A 361 22.26 14.29 15.19
C ALA A 361 23.57 15.09 15.43
N ARG A 362 23.61 16.37 15.06
CA ARG A 362 24.79 17.23 15.12
C ARG A 362 24.82 18.16 16.35
N ASP A 363 23.68 18.52 16.93
CA ASP A 363 23.60 19.43 18.08
C ASP A 363 24.22 18.76 19.33
N PRO A 364 25.32 19.30 19.91
CA PRO A 364 25.95 18.72 21.10
C PRO A 364 25.04 18.75 22.34
N SER A 365 24.00 19.58 22.35
CA SER A 365 23.02 19.62 23.43
C SER A 365 22.00 18.49 23.40
N VAL A 366 21.83 17.83 22.26
CA VAL A 366 20.97 16.65 22.15
C VAL A 366 21.65 15.46 22.80
N VAL A 367 20.96 14.81 23.72
CA VAL A 367 21.49 13.67 24.49
C VAL A 367 20.88 12.34 24.09
N ALA A 368 19.63 12.33 23.61
CA ALA A 368 18.95 11.10 23.19
C ALA A 368 17.99 11.32 22.02
N ILE A 369 17.87 10.31 21.16
CA ILE A 369 16.90 10.23 20.07
C ILE A 369 16.23 8.86 20.12
N LYS A 370 14.89 8.83 20.09
CA LYS A 370 14.11 7.58 19.99
C LYS A 370 13.20 7.67 18.78
N GLN A 371 13.13 6.60 17.98
CA GLN A 371 12.32 6.58 16.76
C GLN A 371 11.73 5.22 16.46
N THR A 372 10.48 5.21 15.96
CA THR A 372 9.85 4.00 15.40
C THR A 372 10.08 3.92 13.91
N ILE A 373 10.38 2.72 13.40
CA ILE A 373 10.61 2.43 11.99
C ILE A 373 9.69 1.30 11.54
N TYR A 374 8.88 1.58 10.53
CA TYR A 374 8.02 0.59 9.90
C TYR A 374 8.42 0.33 8.43
N ARG A 375 8.62 1.38 7.63
CA ARG A 375 9.08 1.34 6.23
C ARG A 375 9.89 2.59 5.92
N THR A 376 11.12 2.43 5.47
CA THR A 376 12.02 3.54 5.13
C THR A 376 12.59 3.44 3.72
N GLY A 377 12.50 2.26 3.09
CA GLY A 377 13.18 1.95 1.84
C GLY A 377 14.64 1.56 2.04
N THR A 378 15.31 1.17 0.96
CA THR A 378 16.70 0.71 0.96
C THR A 378 17.72 1.87 1.01
N ASP A 379 17.33 3.06 0.57
CA ASP A 379 18.13 4.30 0.59
C ASP A 379 17.36 5.33 1.43
N SER A 380 17.80 5.57 2.65
CA SER A 380 17.06 6.36 3.63
C SER A 380 17.95 7.37 4.35
N PRO A 381 17.89 8.66 3.95
CA PRO A 381 18.61 9.75 4.65
C PRO A 381 18.27 9.85 6.14
N LEU A 382 17.12 9.32 6.53
CA LEU A 382 16.67 9.28 7.91
C LEU A 382 17.45 8.25 8.72
N MET A 383 17.72 7.08 8.13
CA MET A 383 18.56 6.04 8.74
C MET A 383 20.01 6.51 8.84
N ASP A 384 20.52 7.22 7.81
CA ASP A 384 21.85 7.82 7.84
C ASP A 384 21.99 8.82 8.99
N ALA A 385 20.98 9.67 9.22
CA ALA A 385 20.98 10.63 10.31
C ALA A 385 20.93 9.96 11.70
N LEU A 386 20.21 8.85 11.86
CA LEU A 386 20.21 8.07 13.10
C LEU A 386 21.58 7.43 13.37
N MET A 387 22.23 6.89 12.34
CA MET A 387 23.59 6.37 12.44
C MET A 387 24.62 7.47 12.74
N GLU A 388 24.49 8.66 12.11
CA GLU A 388 25.30 9.84 12.44
C GLU A 388 25.15 10.24 13.91
N ALA A 389 23.91 10.26 14.42
CA ALA A 389 23.64 10.57 15.80
C ALA A 389 24.33 9.59 16.78
N ALA A 390 24.27 8.29 16.51
CA ALA A 390 24.93 7.26 17.31
C ALA A 390 26.45 7.43 17.28
N ARG A 391 27.05 7.65 16.11
CA ARG A 391 28.50 7.93 15.97
C ARG A 391 28.93 9.21 16.72
N ASN A 392 28.05 10.21 16.83
CA ASN A 392 28.28 11.43 17.59
C ASN A 392 28.04 11.26 19.11
N GLY A 393 27.90 10.02 19.59
CA GLY A 393 27.80 9.69 21.03
C GLY A 393 26.44 9.98 21.66
N LYS A 394 25.37 10.09 20.87
CA LYS A 394 24.02 10.24 21.39
C LYS A 394 23.38 8.89 21.70
N GLU A 395 22.55 8.83 22.72
CA GLU A 395 21.73 7.65 23.01
C GLU A 395 20.65 7.49 21.96
N VAL A 396 20.85 6.60 20.99
CA VAL A 396 19.90 6.36 19.91
C VAL A 396 19.15 5.04 20.16
N THR A 397 17.83 5.11 20.28
CA THR A 397 16.96 3.92 20.41
C THR A 397 16.03 3.85 19.22
N VAL A 398 16.05 2.73 18.49
CA VAL A 398 15.20 2.55 17.31
C VAL A 398 14.33 1.31 17.49
N VAL A 399 13.02 1.49 17.44
CA VAL A 399 12.06 0.38 17.41
C VAL A 399 11.79 0.03 15.96
N VAL A 400 12.34 -1.10 15.49
CA VAL A 400 12.22 -1.56 14.10
C VAL A 400 11.16 -2.66 14.02
N GLU A 401 10.15 -2.47 13.18
CA GLU A 401 9.14 -3.48 12.90
C GLU A 401 9.65 -4.48 11.85
N LEU A 402 10.11 -5.65 12.28
CA LEU A 402 10.65 -6.68 11.38
C LEU A 402 9.57 -7.36 10.52
N LEU A 403 8.34 -7.46 11.03
CA LEU A 403 7.21 -8.06 10.31
C LEU A 403 6.44 -7.06 9.42
N ALA A 404 7.12 -5.98 8.98
CA ALA A 404 6.57 -5.07 7.98
C ALA A 404 6.52 -5.78 6.62
N ARG A 405 5.34 -6.27 6.24
CA ARG A 405 5.13 -7.12 5.05
C ARG A 405 5.79 -6.56 3.80
N PHE A 406 6.63 -7.36 3.14
CA PHE A 406 7.46 -7.07 1.96
C PHE A 406 8.67 -6.14 2.21
N ASP A 407 8.86 -5.64 3.42
CA ASP A 407 10.02 -4.83 3.81
C ASP A 407 10.89 -5.53 4.88
N GLU A 408 10.62 -6.79 5.20
CA GLU A 408 11.28 -7.54 6.26
C GLU A 408 12.80 -7.58 6.07
N GLU A 409 13.28 -7.95 4.88
CA GLU A 409 14.71 -8.01 4.56
C GLU A 409 15.38 -6.63 4.69
N THR A 410 14.71 -5.58 4.18
CA THR A 410 15.19 -4.20 4.29
C THR A 410 15.30 -3.77 5.75
N ASN A 411 14.30 -4.07 6.56
CA ASN A 411 14.29 -3.71 7.98
C ASN A 411 15.32 -4.51 8.80
N ILE A 412 15.53 -5.78 8.49
CA ILE A 412 16.59 -6.60 9.08
C ILE A 412 17.97 -6.00 8.78
N ASN A 413 18.22 -5.58 7.54
CA ASN A 413 19.47 -4.99 7.13
C ASN A 413 19.74 -3.65 7.84
N TRP A 414 18.73 -2.77 7.95
CA TRP A 414 18.83 -1.53 8.70
C TRP A 414 19.09 -1.76 10.19
N ALA A 415 18.40 -2.73 10.79
CA ALA A 415 18.63 -3.09 12.18
C ALA A 415 20.09 -3.48 12.44
N SER A 416 20.67 -4.30 11.58
CA SER A 416 22.08 -4.71 11.67
C SER A 416 23.05 -3.54 11.52
N GLN A 417 22.78 -2.60 10.62
CA GLN A 417 23.63 -1.42 10.42
C GLN A 417 23.56 -0.45 11.63
N LEU A 418 22.37 -0.26 12.22
CA LEU A 418 22.19 0.55 13.43
C LEU A 418 22.93 -0.06 14.63
N GLU A 419 22.80 -1.37 14.86
CA GLU A 419 23.53 -2.08 15.92
C GLU A 419 25.05 -1.93 15.75
N ALA A 420 25.54 -2.02 14.52
CA ALA A 420 26.98 -1.90 14.22
C ALA A 420 27.58 -0.53 14.59
N VAL A 421 26.78 0.53 14.65
CA VAL A 421 27.22 1.87 15.07
C VAL A 421 26.88 2.19 16.54
N GLY A 422 26.37 1.20 17.30
CA GLY A 422 26.09 1.32 18.73
C GLY A 422 24.71 1.86 19.09
N ALA A 423 23.76 1.92 18.15
CA ALA A 423 22.39 2.23 18.46
C ALA A 423 21.67 1.06 19.16
N HIS A 424 20.77 1.36 20.07
CA HIS A 424 19.89 0.36 20.68
C HIS A 424 18.72 0.05 19.75
N VAL A 425 18.69 -1.18 19.21
CA VAL A 425 17.63 -1.64 18.32
C VAL A 425 16.68 -2.58 19.07
N VAL A 426 15.38 -2.29 18.99
CA VAL A 426 14.30 -3.10 19.56
C VAL A 426 13.43 -3.63 18.43
N TYR A 427 13.15 -4.93 18.42
CA TYR A 427 12.39 -5.61 17.37
C TYR A 427 10.91 -5.72 17.70
N GLY A 428 10.26 -4.58 17.92
CA GLY A 428 8.82 -4.52 18.20
C GLY A 428 8.43 -5.18 19.54
N VAL A 429 7.17 -5.56 19.64
CA VAL A 429 6.59 -6.27 20.79
C VAL A 429 5.97 -7.58 20.26
N VAL A 430 6.29 -8.71 20.87
CA VAL A 430 5.73 -10.02 20.50
C VAL A 430 4.19 -9.93 20.48
N GLY A 431 3.57 -10.43 19.41
CA GLY A 431 2.11 -10.39 19.20
C GLY A 431 1.52 -9.01 18.80
N HIS A 432 2.32 -7.92 18.83
CA HIS A 432 1.83 -6.57 18.56
C HIS A 432 2.78 -5.80 17.62
N LYS A 433 2.44 -5.72 16.34
CA LYS A 433 3.26 -4.98 15.36
C LYS A 433 3.29 -3.49 15.66
N CYS A 434 4.49 -2.89 15.76
CA CYS A 434 4.65 -1.46 15.97
C CYS A 434 4.34 -0.69 14.68
N HIS A 435 3.22 0.05 14.66
CA HIS A 435 2.79 0.85 13.51
C HIS A 435 2.67 2.34 13.82
N ALA A 436 2.88 2.78 15.05
CA ALA A 436 2.94 4.19 15.44
C ALA A 436 4.13 4.88 14.75
N LYS A 437 3.96 6.14 14.36
CA LYS A 437 4.99 6.96 13.73
C LYS A 437 5.37 8.06 14.72
N MET A 438 6.46 7.82 15.45
CA MET A 438 6.91 8.68 16.54
C MET A 438 8.42 8.87 16.49
N MET A 439 8.84 10.11 16.74
CA MET A 439 10.23 10.50 17.00
C MET A 439 10.25 11.33 18.29
N LEU A 440 11.14 11.02 19.21
CA LEU A 440 11.39 11.76 20.43
C LEU A 440 12.85 12.16 20.49
N ILE A 441 13.10 13.46 20.66
CA ILE A 441 14.43 14.06 20.82
C ILE A 441 14.51 14.66 22.21
N VAL A 442 15.57 14.36 22.93
CA VAL A 442 15.85 14.92 24.27
C VAL A 442 17.07 15.82 24.19
N ARG A 443 16.86 17.11 24.49
CA ARG A 443 17.88 18.17 24.41
C ARG A 443 18.13 18.77 25.77
N ARG A 444 19.38 19.03 26.12
CA ARG A 444 19.77 19.78 27.29
C ARG A 444 19.64 21.28 26.99
N VAL A 445 18.85 21.99 27.77
CA VAL A 445 18.62 23.43 27.60
C VAL A 445 18.91 24.15 28.94
N MET A 446 19.31 25.40 28.83
CA MET A 446 19.51 26.25 30.02
C MET A 446 18.19 27.00 30.33
N GLN A 447 17.61 26.74 31.50
CA GLN A 447 16.38 27.39 31.93
C GLN A 447 16.61 27.95 33.34
N GLY A 448 16.49 29.29 33.46
CA GLY A 448 16.74 29.95 34.74
C GLY A 448 18.14 29.72 35.35
N GLY A 449 19.15 29.56 34.51
CA GLY A 449 20.53 29.29 34.92
C GLY A 449 20.82 27.82 35.30
N LYS A 450 19.85 26.92 35.19
CA LYS A 450 20.02 25.47 35.42
C LYS A 450 19.89 24.67 34.11
N ALA A 451 20.71 23.65 33.97
CA ALA A 451 20.59 22.71 32.86
C ALA A 451 19.39 21.80 33.13
N THR A 452 18.42 21.80 32.20
CA THR A 452 17.23 20.95 32.22
C THR A 452 17.12 20.15 30.91
N LEU A 453 16.37 19.06 30.93
CA LEU A 453 16.09 18.27 29.71
C LEU A 453 14.73 18.71 29.15
N ARG A 454 14.75 19.14 27.88
CA ARG A 454 13.56 19.45 27.09
C ARG A 454 13.35 18.38 26.04
N ARG A 455 12.10 18.01 25.83
CA ARG A 455 11.70 17.00 24.85
C ARG A 455 11.04 17.66 23.66
N TYR A 456 11.34 17.16 22.46
CA TYR A 456 10.73 17.53 21.21
C TYR A 456 10.22 16.27 20.55
N VAL A 457 9.02 16.31 19.98
CA VAL A 457 8.36 15.15 19.42
C VAL A 457 7.87 15.44 18.00
N HIS A 458 8.04 14.48 17.12
CA HIS A 458 7.29 14.41 15.89
C HIS A 458 6.34 13.20 15.94
N LEU A 459 5.06 13.45 15.63
CA LEU A 459 4.01 12.43 15.51
C LEU A 459 3.43 12.50 14.10
N GLY A 460 3.30 11.35 13.42
CA GLY A 460 2.81 11.30 12.04
C GLY A 460 1.70 10.29 11.82
N THR A 461 0.84 10.56 10.83
CA THR A 461 -0.11 9.57 10.31
C THR A 461 0.54 8.64 9.28
N GLY A 462 1.65 9.07 8.66
CA GLY A 462 2.39 8.40 7.60
C GLY A 462 3.79 7.95 7.98
N ASN A 463 4.32 7.01 7.22
CA ASN A 463 5.65 6.44 7.44
C ASN A 463 6.78 7.47 7.24
N TYR A 464 7.90 7.26 7.92
CA TYR A 464 9.15 8.01 7.74
C TYR A 464 9.87 7.61 6.45
N HIS A 465 9.28 7.96 5.31
CA HIS A 465 9.78 7.59 3.99
C HIS A 465 9.61 8.77 3.01
N PRO A 466 10.69 9.49 2.63
CA PRO A 466 10.61 10.71 1.82
C PRO A 466 9.89 10.51 0.47
N ARG A 467 10.12 9.37 -0.20
CA ARG A 467 9.45 9.05 -1.47
C ARG A 467 7.94 8.86 -1.28
N THR A 468 7.52 8.14 -0.23
CA THR A 468 6.10 7.93 0.07
C THR A 468 5.41 9.24 0.44
N ALA A 469 6.08 10.12 1.18
CA ALA A 469 5.55 11.43 1.56
C ALA A 469 5.26 12.37 0.39
N ARG A 470 5.78 12.09 -0.82
CA ARG A 470 5.46 12.81 -2.07
C ARG A 470 4.23 12.27 -2.79
N LEU A 471 3.76 11.09 -2.41
CA LEU A 471 2.69 10.36 -3.11
C LEU A 471 1.45 10.15 -2.23
N TYR A 472 1.59 10.22 -0.90
CA TYR A 472 0.54 9.96 0.08
C TYR A 472 0.15 11.22 0.81
N THR A 473 -1.14 11.39 1.08
CA THR A 473 -1.58 12.47 1.96
C THR A 473 -1.43 12.04 3.41
N ASP A 474 -0.62 12.80 4.17
CA ASP A 474 -0.39 12.54 5.59
C ASP A 474 -0.22 13.85 6.37
N PHE A 475 -0.51 13.81 7.68
CA PHE A 475 -0.18 14.91 8.58
C PHE A 475 0.96 14.52 9.51
N GLY A 476 1.85 15.48 9.79
CA GLY A 476 2.88 15.41 10.81
C GLY A 476 2.75 16.59 11.78
N LEU A 477 2.86 16.31 13.09
CA LEU A 477 2.88 17.30 14.14
C LEU A 477 4.26 17.33 14.80
N MET A 478 4.92 18.48 14.84
CA MET A 478 6.10 18.71 15.65
C MET A 478 5.69 19.57 16.86
N THR A 479 6.05 19.13 18.06
CA THR A 479 5.63 19.78 19.29
C THR A 479 6.67 19.62 20.42
N ALA A 480 6.70 20.60 21.32
CA ALA A 480 7.38 20.53 22.61
C ALA A 480 6.38 20.56 23.78
N ASP A 481 5.08 20.32 23.52
CA ASP A 481 4.07 20.21 24.58
C ASP A 481 4.47 19.13 25.59
N GLN A 482 4.56 19.52 26.86
CA GLN A 482 5.11 18.65 27.89
C GLN A 482 4.32 17.34 28.04
N LYS A 483 2.98 17.41 28.01
CA LYS A 483 2.12 16.23 28.20
C LYS A 483 2.20 15.27 27.05
N ILE A 484 2.18 15.79 25.82
CA ILE A 484 2.34 14.97 24.62
C ILE A 484 3.74 14.32 24.60
N CYS A 485 4.78 15.08 24.93
CA CYS A 485 6.15 14.58 25.01
C CYS A 485 6.33 13.51 26.08
N GLU A 486 5.65 13.65 27.22
CA GLU A 486 5.67 12.67 28.31
C GLU A 486 4.96 11.38 27.89
N ASP A 487 3.78 11.48 27.29
CA ASP A 487 3.04 10.33 26.76
C ASP A 487 3.86 9.56 25.70
N VAL A 488 4.50 10.27 24.76
CA VAL A 488 5.38 9.62 23.77
C VAL A 488 6.57 8.92 24.44
N HIS A 489 7.14 9.53 25.48
CA HIS A 489 8.19 8.90 26.28
C HIS A 489 7.69 7.61 26.94
N HIS A 490 6.50 7.61 27.52
CA HIS A 490 5.85 6.44 28.13
C HIS A 490 5.60 5.34 27.09
N VAL A 491 5.11 5.69 25.90
CA VAL A 491 4.94 4.69 24.82
C VAL A 491 6.28 4.06 24.43
N PHE A 492 7.37 4.84 24.31
CA PHE A 492 8.70 4.27 24.08
C PHE A 492 9.16 3.37 25.22
N GLN A 493 8.89 3.72 26.49
CA GLN A 493 9.21 2.85 27.63
C GLN A 493 8.48 1.50 27.54
N GLN A 494 7.20 1.50 27.16
CA GLN A 494 6.43 0.26 26.96
C GLN A 494 6.97 -0.57 25.78
N LEU A 495 7.45 0.08 24.71
CA LEU A 495 8.01 -0.63 23.54
C LEU A 495 9.39 -1.22 23.81
N THR A 496 10.17 -0.66 24.72
CA THR A 496 11.58 -1.02 24.96
C THR A 496 11.83 -1.72 26.29
N GLY A 497 10.84 -1.75 27.19
CA GLY A 497 11.00 -2.27 28.53
C GLY A 497 10.00 -3.35 28.89
N ILE A 498 10.26 -4.04 29.99
CA ILE A 498 9.35 -5.00 30.62
C ILE A 498 8.65 -4.23 31.76
N GLY A 499 7.52 -3.61 31.48
CA GLY A 499 6.75 -2.85 32.45
C GLY A 499 5.25 -2.99 32.27
N GLY A 500 4.48 -2.57 33.26
CA GLY A 500 3.02 -2.51 33.16
C GLY A 500 2.56 -1.36 32.26
N GLU A 501 1.25 -1.32 31.97
CA GLU A 501 0.62 -0.22 31.27
C GLU A 501 0.81 1.10 32.02
N LEU A 502 1.30 2.12 31.32
CA LEU A 502 1.42 3.48 31.84
C LEU A 502 0.23 4.32 31.42
N ALA A 503 -0.37 5.07 32.33
CA ALA A 503 -1.44 5.99 32.01
C ALA A 503 -0.93 7.11 31.09
N LEU A 504 -1.63 7.35 29.99
CA LEU A 504 -1.36 8.45 29.07
C LEU A 504 -2.37 9.60 29.31
N HIS A 505 -1.90 10.83 29.18
CA HIS A 505 -2.69 12.04 29.45
C HIS A 505 -3.46 12.51 28.23
N GLU A 506 -2.80 12.54 27.07
CA GLU A 506 -3.30 13.15 25.84
C GLU A 506 -3.43 12.14 24.70
N LEU A 507 -2.51 11.18 24.59
CA LEU A 507 -2.49 10.19 23.53
C LEU A 507 -3.45 9.02 23.83
N TRP A 508 -4.08 8.52 22.77
CA TRP A 508 -4.79 7.25 22.81
C TRP A 508 -3.90 6.20 22.16
N GLN A 509 -3.70 5.08 22.83
CA GLN A 509 -2.79 4.02 22.38
C GLN A 509 -3.52 2.70 22.17
N SER A 510 -3.31 2.06 21.05
CA SER A 510 -3.66 0.65 20.84
C SER A 510 -2.51 -0.24 21.38
N PRO A 511 -2.85 -1.42 22.00
CA PRO A 511 -4.17 -2.03 22.14
C PRO A 511 -4.96 -1.59 23.39
N PHE A 512 -4.52 -0.59 24.14
CA PHE A 512 -5.04 -0.26 25.46
C PHE A 512 -6.24 0.70 25.41
N THR A 513 -5.99 1.98 25.15
CA THR A 513 -6.97 3.07 25.31
C THR A 513 -7.64 3.51 24.02
N LEU A 514 -7.05 3.26 22.84
CA LEU A 514 -7.53 3.80 21.56
C LEU A 514 -8.97 3.38 21.25
N HIS A 515 -9.26 2.08 21.29
CA HIS A 515 -10.61 1.59 21.01
C HIS A 515 -11.65 2.08 22.03
N PRO A 516 -11.44 1.95 23.36
CA PRO A 516 -12.37 2.50 24.37
C PRO A 516 -12.64 3.99 24.18
N ARG A 517 -11.62 4.78 23.89
CA ARG A 517 -11.76 6.24 23.70
C ARG A 517 -12.55 6.61 22.44
N ILE A 518 -12.42 5.83 21.35
CA ILE A 518 -13.26 5.99 20.15
C ILE A 518 -14.73 5.74 20.52
N ILE A 519 -15.01 4.64 21.20
CA ILE A 519 -16.37 4.29 21.61
C ILE A 519 -16.96 5.33 22.56
N GLU A 520 -16.19 5.79 23.53
CA GLU A 520 -16.59 6.86 24.48
C GLU A 520 -16.93 8.16 23.73
N SER A 521 -16.09 8.56 22.77
CA SER A 521 -16.32 9.76 21.95
C SER A 521 -17.60 9.67 21.12
N ILE A 522 -17.87 8.48 20.52
CA ILE A 522 -19.12 8.24 19.79
C ILE A 522 -20.33 8.32 20.75
N ARG A 523 -20.24 7.73 21.94
CA ARG A 523 -21.29 7.78 22.95
C ARG A 523 -21.58 9.20 23.43
N THR A 524 -20.55 10.01 23.61
CA THR A 524 -20.71 11.45 23.95
C THR A 524 -21.53 12.18 22.90
N GLU A 525 -21.30 11.91 21.59
CA GLU A 525 -22.12 12.49 20.52
C GLU A 525 -23.58 11.97 20.55
N ILE A 526 -23.80 10.69 20.90
CA ILE A 526 -25.14 10.12 21.10
C ILE A 526 -25.87 10.85 22.23
N GLU A 527 -25.22 11.05 23.36
CA GLU A 527 -25.77 11.78 24.51
C GLU A 527 -26.10 13.23 24.17
N ASN A 528 -25.21 13.91 23.44
CA ASN A 528 -25.44 15.27 22.94
C ASN A 528 -26.68 15.34 22.03
N ALA A 529 -26.80 14.39 21.08
CA ALA A 529 -27.95 14.33 20.19
C ALA A 529 -29.27 14.10 20.93
N ARG A 530 -29.28 13.15 21.89
CA ARG A 530 -30.44 12.87 22.75
C ARG A 530 -30.84 14.06 23.64
N ALA A 531 -29.86 14.87 24.03
CA ALA A 531 -30.10 16.12 24.75
C ALA A 531 -30.52 17.29 23.87
N GLY A 532 -30.77 17.05 22.57
CA GLY A 532 -31.17 18.09 21.60
C GLY A 532 -30.04 19.03 21.18
N LYS A 533 -28.79 18.71 21.53
CA LYS A 533 -27.62 19.49 21.14
C LYS A 533 -27.12 19.09 19.76
N ARG A 534 -26.36 19.97 19.12
CA ARG A 534 -25.69 19.64 17.87
C ARG A 534 -24.67 18.52 18.08
N ALA A 535 -24.82 17.43 17.35
CA ALA A 535 -23.92 16.29 17.40
C ALA A 535 -23.44 15.90 15.99
N ARG A 536 -22.14 15.69 15.84
CA ARG A 536 -21.55 15.35 14.54
C ARG A 536 -20.25 14.58 14.69
N ILE A 537 -20.10 13.53 13.89
CA ILE A 537 -18.87 12.76 13.74
C ILE A 537 -18.39 12.91 12.30
N VAL A 538 -17.11 13.23 12.09
CA VAL A 538 -16.45 13.14 10.79
C VAL A 538 -15.18 12.33 10.97
N ALA A 539 -15.07 11.21 10.26
CA ALA A 539 -13.89 10.37 10.34
C ALA A 539 -13.31 10.07 8.95
N LYS A 540 -12.01 10.22 8.81
CA LYS A 540 -11.27 9.87 7.60
C LYS A 540 -10.26 8.79 7.92
N MET A 541 -10.21 7.73 7.07
CA MET A 541 -9.35 6.57 7.24
C MET A 541 -9.23 5.76 5.95
N ASN A 542 -8.37 4.75 5.95
CA ASN A 542 -8.25 3.86 4.79
C ASN A 542 -9.26 2.72 4.84
N ALA A 543 -9.61 2.23 6.04
CA ALA A 543 -10.54 1.11 6.21
C ALA A 543 -11.38 1.23 7.49
N LEU A 544 -12.65 0.83 7.39
CA LEU A 544 -13.61 0.73 8.49
C LEU A 544 -14.20 -0.67 8.50
N LEU A 545 -13.74 -1.53 9.42
CA LEU A 545 -14.10 -2.96 9.48
C LEU A 545 -14.41 -3.46 10.88
N GLU A 546 -14.05 -2.74 11.96
CA GLU A 546 -14.21 -3.22 13.32
C GLU A 546 -15.69 -3.19 13.72
N PRO A 547 -16.28 -4.36 14.10
CA PRO A 547 -17.73 -4.49 14.26
C PRO A 547 -18.34 -3.66 15.39
N SER A 548 -17.63 -3.46 16.51
CA SER A 548 -18.19 -2.70 17.65
C SER A 548 -18.17 -1.20 17.39
N VAL A 549 -17.18 -0.68 16.66
CA VAL A 549 -17.18 0.72 16.20
C VAL A 549 -18.30 0.93 15.18
N ILE A 550 -18.51 0.00 14.25
CA ILE A 550 -19.61 0.06 13.28
C ILE A 550 -20.96 0.06 14.00
N ALA A 551 -21.14 -0.81 15.01
CA ALA A 551 -22.35 -0.85 15.83
C ALA A 551 -22.61 0.49 16.54
N ALA A 552 -21.58 1.07 17.17
CA ALA A 552 -21.68 2.38 17.82
C ALA A 552 -22.04 3.51 16.83
N LEU A 553 -21.55 3.46 15.60
CA LEU A 553 -21.92 4.42 14.55
C LEU A 553 -23.37 4.27 14.10
N TYR A 554 -23.90 3.04 14.04
CA TYR A 554 -25.33 2.80 13.78
C TYR A 554 -26.20 3.37 14.93
N GLU A 555 -25.81 3.12 16.17
CA GLU A 555 -26.48 3.71 17.33
C GLU A 555 -26.44 5.24 17.33
N ALA A 556 -25.32 5.82 16.91
CA ALA A 556 -25.20 7.27 16.74
C ALA A 556 -26.15 7.81 15.66
N SER A 557 -26.25 7.14 14.52
CA SER A 557 -27.21 7.50 13.48
C SER A 557 -28.65 7.44 13.95
N GLN A 558 -29.03 6.37 14.67
CA GLN A 558 -30.36 6.20 15.23
C GLN A 558 -30.70 7.24 16.29
N ALA A 559 -29.69 7.75 17.01
CA ALA A 559 -29.85 8.86 17.97
C ALA A 559 -29.92 10.24 17.29
N GLY A 560 -29.76 10.33 15.95
CA GLY A 560 -29.81 11.59 15.21
C GLY A 560 -28.45 12.28 15.01
N VAL A 561 -27.34 11.62 15.37
CA VAL A 561 -25.99 12.15 15.10
C VAL A 561 -25.72 12.14 13.61
N LYS A 562 -25.25 13.25 13.05
CA LYS A 562 -24.77 13.31 11.68
C LYS A 562 -23.37 12.70 11.56
N VAL A 563 -23.21 11.65 10.75
CA VAL A 563 -21.96 10.92 10.57
C VAL A 563 -21.50 11.02 9.12
N ASP A 564 -20.35 11.66 8.89
CA ASP A 564 -19.72 11.78 7.57
C ASP A 564 -18.41 10.99 7.56
N LEU A 565 -18.34 9.88 6.82
CA LEU A 565 -17.17 9.01 6.74
C LEU A 565 -16.45 9.16 5.40
N ILE A 566 -15.13 9.34 5.43
CA ILE A 566 -14.26 9.39 4.26
C ILE A 566 -13.36 8.16 4.33
N VAL A 567 -13.78 7.06 3.68
CA VAL A 567 -13.07 5.77 3.71
C VAL A 567 -12.53 5.47 2.32
N ARG A 568 -11.21 5.58 2.16
CA ARG A 568 -10.57 5.41 0.85
C ARG A 568 -10.76 4.01 0.28
N GLY A 569 -10.49 2.99 1.05
CA GLY A 569 -10.45 1.59 0.62
C GLY A 569 -11.75 0.85 0.92
N VAL A 570 -11.74 0.04 1.96
CA VAL A 570 -12.82 -0.87 2.33
C VAL A 570 -13.64 -0.35 3.50
N CYS A 571 -14.96 -0.44 3.38
CA CYS A 571 -15.91 -0.11 4.43
C CYS A 571 -16.94 -1.24 4.56
N ALA A 572 -17.06 -1.82 5.76
CA ALA A 572 -18.06 -2.86 6.04
C ALA A 572 -19.39 -2.28 6.55
N LEU A 573 -19.46 -0.98 6.85
CA LEU A 573 -20.69 -0.31 7.28
C LEU A 573 -21.61 -0.08 6.06
N LYS A 574 -22.92 -0.27 6.23
CA LYS A 574 -23.97 0.02 5.22
C LYS A 574 -24.55 1.42 5.48
N PRO A 575 -24.26 2.44 4.65
CA PRO A 575 -24.80 3.78 4.84
C PRO A 575 -26.23 3.92 4.28
N GLY A 576 -26.99 4.89 4.79
CA GLY A 576 -28.27 5.32 4.20
C GLY A 576 -29.40 4.29 4.29
N VAL A 577 -29.33 3.32 5.21
CA VAL A 577 -30.40 2.35 5.46
C VAL A 577 -31.45 2.99 6.36
N PRO A 578 -32.75 3.07 5.95
CA PRO A 578 -33.81 3.63 6.76
C PRO A 578 -33.93 2.97 8.15
N GLY A 579 -34.07 3.78 9.20
CA GLY A 579 -34.16 3.32 10.59
C GLY A 579 -32.86 2.78 11.20
N LEU A 580 -31.76 2.73 10.42
CA LEU A 580 -30.47 2.23 10.89
C LEU A 580 -29.35 3.26 10.69
N SER A 581 -29.10 3.65 9.46
CA SER A 581 -27.92 4.46 9.09
C SER A 581 -28.25 5.63 8.16
N GLU A 582 -29.47 6.12 8.20
CA GLU A 582 -29.96 7.23 7.36
C GLU A 582 -29.17 8.54 7.55
N ASN A 583 -28.58 8.72 8.74
CA ASN A 583 -27.74 9.88 9.05
C ASN A 583 -26.24 9.64 8.76
N ILE A 584 -25.86 8.48 8.18
CA ILE A 584 -24.50 8.13 7.82
C ILE A 584 -24.28 8.28 6.33
N THR A 585 -23.23 9.04 5.95
CA THR A 585 -22.72 9.09 4.58
C THR A 585 -21.31 8.53 4.53
N VAL A 586 -21.01 7.75 3.49
CA VAL A 586 -19.66 7.20 3.24
C VAL A 586 -19.22 7.62 1.85
N ARG A 587 -18.00 8.15 1.77
CA ARG A 587 -17.35 8.48 0.49
C ARG A 587 -15.92 8.00 0.42
N SER A 588 -15.44 7.81 -0.80
CA SER A 588 -14.05 7.45 -1.09
C SER A 588 -13.49 8.47 -2.09
N ILE A 589 -12.25 8.87 -1.91
CA ILE A 589 -11.53 9.72 -2.86
C ILE A 589 -10.38 8.91 -3.43
N VAL A 590 -10.31 8.86 -4.75
CA VAL A 590 -9.21 8.23 -5.52
C VAL A 590 -8.76 9.25 -6.55
N GLY A 591 -7.47 9.57 -6.55
CA GLY A 591 -6.90 10.57 -7.44
C GLY A 591 -5.39 10.42 -7.56
N ARG A 592 -4.70 11.54 -7.86
CA ARG A 592 -3.25 11.60 -8.03
C ARG A 592 -2.50 11.09 -6.80
N PHE A 593 -2.93 11.50 -5.61
CA PHE A 593 -2.31 11.11 -4.34
C PHE A 593 -3.15 10.04 -3.65
N LEU A 594 -2.47 9.16 -2.92
CA LEU A 594 -3.12 8.16 -2.09
C LEU A 594 -3.59 8.83 -0.80
N GLU A 595 -4.91 8.89 -0.60
CA GLU A 595 -5.52 9.42 0.63
C GLU A 595 -5.20 8.48 1.78
N HIS A 596 -4.27 8.88 2.66
CA HIS A 596 -3.69 7.97 3.65
C HIS A 596 -3.87 8.42 5.09
N HIS A 597 -3.93 9.71 5.38
CA HIS A 597 -4.06 10.20 6.74
C HIS A 597 -5.36 9.77 7.42
N ARG A 598 -5.31 9.57 8.76
CA ARG A 598 -6.45 9.25 9.58
C ARG A 598 -6.73 10.44 10.48
N ILE A 599 -7.99 10.88 10.45
CA ILE A 599 -8.48 12.04 11.19
C ILE A 599 -9.80 11.67 11.84
N TYR A 600 -9.92 11.88 13.15
CA TYR A 600 -11.16 11.68 13.88
C TYR A 600 -11.63 13.03 14.42
N TYR A 601 -12.84 13.44 14.05
CA TYR A 601 -13.48 14.64 14.50
C TYR A 601 -14.78 14.32 15.22
N PHE A 602 -14.92 14.82 16.43
CA PHE A 602 -16.13 14.80 17.24
C PHE A 602 -16.51 16.22 17.59
N HIS A 603 -17.80 16.58 17.42
CA HIS A 603 -18.27 17.95 17.65
C HIS A 603 -18.21 18.34 19.13
N ALA A 604 -18.47 17.39 20.03
CA ALA A 604 -18.30 17.51 21.48
C ALA A 604 -18.91 18.82 22.05
N ASP A 605 -20.20 19.06 21.73
CA ASP A 605 -20.93 20.26 22.17
C ASP A 605 -20.20 21.60 21.83
N GLY A 606 -19.48 21.63 20.72
CA GLY A 606 -18.73 22.80 20.22
C GLY A 606 -17.26 22.87 20.64
N ALA A 607 -16.75 21.92 21.44
CA ALA A 607 -15.32 21.84 21.79
C ALA A 607 -14.44 21.40 20.61
N GLU A 608 -15.04 20.72 19.63
CA GLU A 608 -14.39 20.26 18.40
C GLU A 608 -13.13 19.44 18.67
N HIS A 609 -13.29 18.22 19.15
CA HIS A 609 -12.17 17.31 19.37
C HIS A 609 -11.66 16.79 18.03
N VAL A 610 -10.38 16.99 17.75
CA VAL A 610 -9.70 16.56 16.52
C VAL A 610 -8.47 15.75 16.86
N TYR A 611 -8.42 14.52 16.39
CA TYR A 611 -7.29 13.61 16.54
C TYR A 611 -6.73 13.22 15.18
N LEU A 612 -5.41 13.17 15.07
CA LEU A 612 -4.68 12.53 14.00
C LEU A 612 -4.21 11.16 14.47
N SER A 613 -4.19 10.14 13.61
CA SER A 613 -3.87 8.79 14.05
C SER A 613 -3.07 8.01 13.01
N SER A 614 -2.31 7.02 13.48
CA SER A 614 -1.73 5.97 12.65
C SER A 614 -2.71 4.82 12.37
N ALA A 615 -3.82 4.72 13.09
CA ALA A 615 -4.78 3.62 13.07
C ALA A 615 -5.95 3.83 12.12
N ASP A 616 -6.29 2.79 11.37
CA ASP A 616 -7.62 2.61 10.79
C ASP A 616 -8.57 1.98 11.84
N TRP A 617 -9.88 2.07 11.63
CA TRP A 617 -10.86 1.39 12.50
C TRP A 617 -11.05 -0.06 12.04
N MET A 618 -10.02 -0.86 12.32
CA MET A 618 -9.92 -2.29 12.00
C MET A 618 -9.46 -3.06 13.24
N ASP A 619 -9.90 -4.30 13.39
CA ASP A 619 -9.50 -5.21 14.47
C ASP A 619 -7.97 -5.21 14.70
N ARG A 620 -7.20 -5.48 13.64
CA ARG A 620 -5.73 -5.54 13.75
C ARG A 620 -5.09 -4.23 14.23
N ASN A 621 -5.65 -3.05 13.86
CA ASN A 621 -5.12 -1.76 14.29
C ASN A 621 -5.49 -1.45 15.74
N LEU A 622 -6.69 -1.83 16.16
CA LEU A 622 -7.23 -1.49 17.47
C LEU A 622 -6.81 -2.47 18.58
N PHE A 623 -6.42 -3.73 18.20
CA PHE A 623 -6.14 -4.79 19.20
C PHE A 623 -4.82 -5.54 19.00
N ARG A 624 -4.21 -5.51 17.80
CA ARG A 624 -3.04 -6.34 17.47
C ARG A 624 -1.84 -5.52 16.98
N ARG A 625 -1.88 -4.20 17.17
CA ARG A 625 -0.79 -3.29 16.80
C ARG A 625 -0.58 -2.26 17.89
N VAL A 626 0.62 -1.72 17.93
CA VAL A 626 0.88 -0.48 18.67
C VAL A 626 0.64 0.68 17.73
N GLU A 627 -0.43 1.41 17.98
CA GLU A 627 -0.86 2.60 17.23
C GLU A 627 -1.07 3.77 18.20
N VAL A 628 -1.01 4.98 17.68
CA VAL A 628 -1.31 6.17 18.48
C VAL A 628 -2.30 7.08 17.76
N ALA A 629 -3.19 7.71 18.53
CA ALA A 629 -3.94 8.88 18.13
C ALA A 629 -3.55 10.04 19.06
N PHE A 630 -3.32 11.21 18.48
CA PHE A 630 -2.86 12.39 19.19
C PHE A 630 -3.75 13.59 18.89
N PRO A 631 -4.09 14.43 19.90
CA PRO A 631 -4.98 15.56 19.72
C PRO A 631 -4.26 16.72 19.04
N ILE A 632 -5.00 17.47 18.23
CA ILE A 632 -4.57 18.80 17.77
C ILE A 632 -5.21 19.83 18.69
N ARG A 633 -4.39 20.44 19.55
CA ARG A 633 -4.86 21.33 20.63
C ARG A 633 -4.97 22.78 20.20
N GLU A 634 -3.99 23.28 19.44
CA GLU A 634 -3.97 24.66 18.98
C GLU A 634 -5.14 24.92 18.01
N ARG A 635 -5.95 25.94 18.31
CA ARG A 635 -7.17 26.27 17.55
C ARG A 635 -6.89 26.54 16.05
N LYS A 636 -5.76 27.19 15.75
CA LYS A 636 -5.36 27.48 14.36
C LYS A 636 -5.04 26.21 13.58
N LEU A 637 -4.27 25.31 14.18
CA LEU A 637 -3.90 24.02 13.57
C LEU A 637 -5.11 23.09 13.47
N LYS A 638 -5.98 23.07 14.49
CA LYS A 638 -7.25 22.34 14.45
C LYS A 638 -8.11 22.75 13.27
N ARG A 639 -8.25 24.06 13.01
CA ARG A 639 -8.97 24.58 11.84
C ARG A 639 -8.31 24.16 10.52
N ARG A 640 -6.97 24.11 10.46
CA ARG A 640 -6.25 23.60 9.29
C ARG A 640 -6.61 22.14 9.02
N VAL A 641 -6.53 21.26 10.02
CA VAL A 641 -6.87 19.83 9.85
C VAL A 641 -8.31 19.66 9.38
N ILE A 642 -9.27 20.38 9.98
CA ILE A 642 -10.68 20.33 9.57
C ILE A 642 -10.85 20.81 8.11
N ALA A 643 -10.25 21.93 7.76
CA ALA A 643 -10.40 22.51 6.42
C ALA A 643 -9.71 21.66 5.34
N GLU A 644 -8.44 21.30 5.56
CA GLU A 644 -7.55 20.67 4.59
C GLU A 644 -7.72 19.14 4.53
N GLY A 645 -8.01 18.50 5.66
CA GLY A 645 -8.14 17.04 5.74
C GLY A 645 -9.57 16.54 5.59
N LEU A 646 -10.57 17.29 6.04
CA LEU A 646 -11.96 16.86 6.08
C LEU A 646 -12.87 17.65 5.13
N SER A 647 -12.97 18.97 5.31
CA SER A 647 -13.97 19.80 4.59
C SER A 647 -13.73 19.80 3.08
N VAL A 648 -12.47 19.88 2.64
CA VAL A 648 -12.12 19.82 1.22
C VAL A 648 -12.54 18.49 0.60
N CYS A 649 -12.35 17.38 1.30
CA CYS A 649 -12.77 16.05 0.87
C CYS A 649 -14.29 15.90 0.85
N LEU A 650 -14.98 16.45 1.85
CA LEU A 650 -16.45 16.48 1.91
C LEU A 650 -17.04 17.34 0.79
N GLY A 651 -16.32 18.35 0.32
CA GLY A 651 -16.71 19.22 -0.79
C GLY A 651 -16.39 18.68 -2.18
N ASP A 652 -15.55 17.64 -2.28
CA ASP A 652 -15.11 17.08 -3.57
C ASP A 652 -16.28 16.49 -4.36
N ASN A 653 -16.36 16.83 -5.66
CA ASN A 653 -17.37 16.34 -6.59
C ASN A 653 -16.78 15.88 -7.93
N GLN A 654 -15.44 15.76 -8.03
CA GLN A 654 -14.75 15.26 -9.22
C GLN A 654 -14.10 13.90 -8.95
N SER A 655 -13.38 13.75 -7.82
CA SER A 655 -12.65 12.52 -7.44
C SER A 655 -13.40 11.68 -6.44
N ALA A 656 -14.48 12.20 -5.83
CA ALA A 656 -15.25 11.52 -4.80
C ALA A 656 -16.23 10.50 -5.37
N TRP A 657 -16.30 9.37 -4.70
CA TRP A 657 -17.25 8.29 -4.90
C TRP A 657 -18.15 8.16 -3.68
N GLN A 658 -19.47 8.17 -3.88
CA GLN A 658 -20.47 8.00 -2.83
C GLN A 658 -20.88 6.54 -2.72
N MET A 659 -20.72 5.96 -1.54
CA MET A 659 -21.15 4.61 -1.25
C MET A 659 -22.66 4.52 -1.11
N GLN A 660 -23.27 3.49 -1.67
CA GLN A 660 -24.69 3.16 -1.55
C GLN A 660 -24.90 2.10 -0.44
N SER A 661 -26.12 1.89 0.00
CA SER A 661 -26.47 0.91 1.05
C SER A 661 -26.16 -0.54 0.69
N ASP A 662 -26.02 -0.86 -0.58
CA ASP A 662 -25.64 -2.17 -1.11
C ASP A 662 -24.13 -2.39 -1.22
N GLY A 663 -23.33 -1.37 -0.86
CA GLY A 663 -21.87 -1.39 -0.95
C GLY A 663 -21.28 -0.96 -2.29
N HIS A 664 -22.11 -0.67 -3.30
CA HIS A 664 -21.63 -0.10 -4.55
C HIS A 664 -21.27 1.37 -4.40
N TYR A 665 -20.33 1.83 -5.23
CA TYR A 665 -19.90 3.22 -5.25
C TYR A 665 -20.31 3.91 -6.55
N ARG A 666 -20.90 5.09 -6.44
CA ARG A 666 -21.21 5.96 -7.58
C ARG A 666 -20.32 7.18 -7.54
N ARG A 667 -19.62 7.46 -8.66
CA ARG A 667 -18.83 8.69 -8.80
C ARG A 667 -19.75 9.89 -8.71
N ARG A 668 -19.39 10.88 -7.91
CA ARG A 668 -20.12 12.15 -7.86
C ARG A 668 -19.86 12.89 -9.15
N ARG A 669 -20.92 13.53 -9.69
CA ARG A 669 -20.79 14.38 -10.87
C ARG A 669 -20.56 15.80 -10.41
N ALA A 670 -19.66 16.52 -11.11
CA ALA A 670 -19.48 17.93 -10.90
C ALA A 670 -20.81 18.65 -11.15
N GLY A 671 -21.22 19.51 -10.20
CA GLY A 671 -22.31 20.44 -10.38
C GLY A 671 -21.84 21.69 -11.17
N LYS A 672 -22.50 22.83 -11.00
CA LYS A 672 -22.11 24.11 -11.63
C LYS A 672 -20.65 24.50 -11.29
N THR A 673 -20.12 24.09 -10.15
CA THR A 673 -18.74 24.37 -9.72
C THR A 673 -18.02 23.05 -9.48
N ALA A 674 -16.99 22.77 -10.28
CA ALA A 674 -16.11 21.63 -10.10
C ALA A 674 -15.19 21.86 -8.90
N ARG A 675 -15.11 20.87 -8.00
CA ARG A 675 -14.23 20.88 -6.81
C ARG A 675 -13.48 19.58 -6.73
N ASN A 676 -12.16 19.67 -6.84
CA ASN A 676 -11.23 18.57 -6.63
C ASN A 676 -10.39 18.86 -5.39
N ALA A 677 -10.46 18.00 -4.40
CA ALA A 677 -9.76 18.18 -3.13
C ALA A 677 -8.25 18.31 -3.30
N GLN A 678 -7.65 17.38 -4.06
CA GLN A 678 -6.20 17.32 -4.23
C GLN A 678 -5.66 18.48 -5.08
N LEU A 679 -6.33 18.80 -6.19
CA LEU A 679 -5.93 19.93 -7.04
C LEU A 679 -6.11 21.27 -6.32
N GLY A 680 -7.16 21.41 -5.51
CA GLY A 680 -7.37 22.62 -4.71
C GLY A 680 -6.29 22.82 -3.65
N LEU A 681 -5.82 21.74 -3.03
CA LEU A 681 -4.70 21.79 -2.07
C LEU A 681 -3.36 22.04 -2.76
N LEU A 682 -3.10 21.44 -3.93
CA LEU A 682 -1.92 21.77 -4.75
C LEU A 682 -1.90 23.25 -5.10
N ALA A 683 -2.98 23.81 -5.59
CA ALA A 683 -3.08 25.25 -5.93
C ALA A 683 -2.90 26.16 -4.71
N LYS A 684 -3.24 25.69 -3.51
CA LYS A 684 -3.10 26.46 -2.26
C LYS A 684 -1.65 26.48 -1.74
N PHE A 685 -0.92 25.36 -1.84
CA PHE A 685 0.36 25.16 -1.13
C PHE A 685 1.56 25.05 -2.04
N CYS A 686 1.40 24.70 -3.31
CA CYS A 686 2.51 24.35 -4.19
C CYS A 686 2.66 25.35 -5.34
N THR A 687 3.89 25.49 -5.79
CA THR A 687 4.25 26.27 -6.99
C THR A 687 4.64 25.35 -8.13
#